data_db3f2d3b727eb3ff5f31696003f14808
#
_entry.id   db3f2d3b727eb3ff5f31696003f14808
#
_cell.length_a   1.000
_cell.length_b   1.000
_cell.length_c   1.000
_cell.angle_alpha   90.00
_cell.angle_beta   90.00
_cell.angle_gamma   90.00
#
_symmetry.space_group_name_H-M   'P 1'
#
loop_
_entity.id
_entity.type
_entity.pdbx_description
1 polymer ?
#
loop_
_entity_poly.entity_id
_entity_poly.type
_entity_poly.pdbx_seq_one_letter_code
_entity_poly.pdbx_strand_id
1 'polypeptide(L)'
;MKFPYSMLRDFVETSLDAHQIGDLLTMAGFELEGIEEVGDEFVLDIKVMSNRGDGLSVFGLSREVLAKDLNSKPTALYREAANRFENTPCPPTFALPKDAASIESQDCRRFAVRGFEGVIAHAQSPAGMQKRLDACGMRPISLLVDLTNYVMLELGQPLHAFDRAKLTESRLVVRQAKPGEKLTTLNGDEHELDGQMMICDGAKPVGVPGVMGGLETEVTDVTSSLLLESANFVNKVVRKTRKQLGLSTEASYRFERSVDPDGVTAAMRRFTQLLTQVQPNIQISEILDLYPQPLSPDKVTLRVERASMLLGMEITPDQAENYLSRLGMSVSRQGDNLEVTPPSWRPDIIREEDLVEELGRVHGYDRIPEALPFGSTPIGGSRGKELVKDRVRESLLRSGLTQIISHSLRSVHPLDEPCERVAPRQPASPEHDTLRSSLLPCLADAARRNGGKDLQLFEMGKVFYQHEGEFSETTYAAVLYQGNLVPPQRQGEKVPQVDFFSVKAVLEDTFVNLGIADQLDFKSFDPGDDKRFHPTRTAAIYVGEIHVGTLAQIHPLVAKETGLEPNTILAEVALDWLVDAVTPRLNIKSISRNPATRRDIAILIDKSTEFKQVALAIQTSGGELLEKYWLFDVFEGAGIPEGKHSLGIGLQFRKQGENFTDEEGNQVRDLIVAELAKLGATLR
;
A
#
# COMPACT_ATOMS: atom_id res chain seq x y z
N MET A 1 14.12 -3.87 18.02
CA MET A 1 14.35 -4.34 19.41
C MET A 1 15.81 -4.15 19.75
N LYS A 2 16.08 -3.27 20.73
CA LYS A 2 17.46 -3.05 21.19
C LYS A 2 17.83 -4.06 22.26
N PHE A 3 19.04 -4.61 22.17
CA PHE A 3 19.61 -5.47 23.22
C PHE A 3 21.14 -5.44 23.20
N PRO A 4 21.79 -5.55 24.38
CA PRO A 4 23.23 -5.62 24.48
C PRO A 4 23.77 -6.96 23.97
N TYR A 5 24.86 -6.95 23.25
CA TYR A 5 25.54 -8.16 22.78
C TYR A 5 25.94 -9.09 23.93
N SER A 6 26.37 -8.52 25.08
CA SER A 6 26.67 -9.31 26.27
C SER A 6 25.48 -10.14 26.77
N MET A 7 24.25 -9.63 26.61
CA MET A 7 23.03 -10.35 26.99
C MET A 7 22.75 -11.56 26.10
N LEU A 8 23.06 -11.46 24.79
CA LEU A 8 23.01 -12.61 23.87
C LEU A 8 24.04 -13.68 24.27
N ARG A 9 25.25 -13.26 24.64
CA ARG A 9 26.31 -14.17 25.07
C ARG A 9 26.01 -14.92 26.38
N ASP A 10 25.09 -14.43 27.19
CA ASP A 10 24.58 -15.21 28.32
C ASP A 10 23.88 -16.49 27.88
N PHE A 11 23.31 -16.51 26.65
CA PHE A 11 22.61 -17.67 26.08
C PHE A 11 23.45 -18.46 25.06
N VAL A 12 24.42 -17.81 24.39
CA VAL A 12 25.17 -18.41 23.29
C VAL A 12 26.67 -18.26 23.49
N GLU A 13 27.38 -19.39 23.53
CA GLU A 13 28.83 -19.42 23.40
C GLU A 13 29.18 -19.31 21.90
N THR A 14 29.70 -18.16 21.49
CA THR A 14 30.05 -17.87 20.07
C THR A 14 31.37 -17.13 19.97
N SER A 15 32.11 -17.37 18.88
CA SER A 15 33.28 -16.59 18.48
C SER A 15 32.95 -15.40 17.57
N LEU A 16 31.68 -15.26 17.14
CA LEU A 16 31.22 -14.16 16.30
C LEU A 16 31.16 -12.89 17.13
N ASP A 17 31.58 -11.76 16.57
CA ASP A 17 31.44 -10.45 17.18
C ASP A 17 30.02 -9.88 16.96
N ALA A 18 29.74 -8.69 17.52
CA ALA A 18 28.43 -8.06 17.43
C ALA A 18 27.98 -7.77 15.99
N HIS A 19 28.90 -7.36 15.11
CA HIS A 19 28.60 -7.10 13.69
C HIS A 19 28.25 -8.40 12.96
N GLN A 20 29.06 -9.43 13.14
CA GLN A 20 28.82 -10.75 12.55
C GLN A 20 27.50 -11.38 13.03
N ILE A 21 27.13 -11.18 14.29
CA ILE A 21 25.81 -11.59 14.81
C ILE A 21 24.69 -10.79 14.16
N GLY A 22 24.87 -9.48 13.98
CA GLY A 22 23.90 -8.64 13.27
C GLY A 22 23.67 -9.09 11.83
N ASP A 23 24.75 -9.37 11.10
CA ASP A 23 24.69 -9.89 9.72
C ASP A 23 24.01 -11.27 9.68
N LEU A 24 24.37 -12.18 10.60
CA LEU A 24 23.76 -13.50 10.70
C LEU A 24 22.26 -13.41 10.97
N LEU A 25 21.81 -12.55 11.88
CA LEU A 25 20.40 -12.34 12.18
C LEU A 25 19.68 -11.72 10.99
N THR A 26 20.29 -10.77 10.28
CA THR A 26 19.74 -10.20 9.04
C THR A 26 19.50 -11.29 7.99
N MET A 27 20.49 -12.15 7.77
CA MET A 27 20.37 -13.29 6.85
C MET A 27 19.40 -14.38 7.34
N ALA A 28 19.01 -14.33 8.62
CA ALA A 28 17.97 -15.18 9.20
C ALA A 28 16.57 -14.53 9.15
N GLY A 29 16.43 -13.31 8.60
CA GLY A 29 15.15 -12.59 8.49
C GLY A 29 14.88 -11.59 9.62
N PHE A 30 15.91 -11.27 10.44
CA PHE A 30 15.84 -10.26 11.51
C PHE A 30 16.80 -9.11 11.16
N GLU A 31 16.29 -8.12 10.45
CA GLU A 31 17.09 -7.02 9.90
C GLU A 31 17.80 -6.22 10.99
N LEU A 32 19.11 -6.08 10.88
CA LEU A 32 19.90 -5.16 11.71
C LEU A 32 19.68 -3.73 11.26
N GLU A 33 19.05 -2.91 12.10
CA GLU A 33 18.83 -1.47 11.83
C GLU A 33 20.06 -0.63 12.23
N GLY A 34 20.83 -1.09 13.21
CA GLY A 34 22.06 -0.43 13.64
C GLY A 34 22.74 -1.11 14.81
N ILE A 35 23.98 -0.70 15.06
CA ILE A 35 24.78 -1.07 16.25
C ILE A 35 25.25 0.22 16.90
N GLU A 36 24.93 0.42 18.18
CA GLU A 36 25.38 1.55 18.99
C GLU A 36 26.45 1.07 19.98
N GLU A 37 27.54 1.83 20.11
CA GLU A 37 28.54 1.59 21.17
C GLU A 37 28.17 2.42 22.40
N VAL A 38 27.89 1.76 23.53
CA VAL A 38 27.53 2.38 24.80
C VAL A 38 28.55 1.96 25.85
N GLY A 39 29.59 2.74 26.05
CA GLY A 39 30.73 2.39 26.90
C GLY A 39 31.49 1.18 26.34
N ASP A 40 31.54 0.09 27.08
CA ASP A 40 32.20 -1.17 26.68
C ASP A 40 31.24 -2.17 26.04
N GLU A 41 30.00 -1.75 25.70
CA GLU A 41 28.95 -2.62 25.24
C GLU A 41 28.52 -2.26 23.81
N PHE A 42 28.26 -3.28 23.00
CA PHE A 42 27.60 -3.12 21.70
C PHE A 42 26.11 -3.41 21.85
N VAL A 43 25.27 -2.46 21.45
CA VAL A 43 23.82 -2.57 21.46
C VAL A 43 23.32 -2.76 20.03
N LEU A 44 22.75 -3.91 19.76
CA LEU A 44 22.15 -4.23 18.45
C LEU A 44 20.70 -3.76 18.44
N ASP A 45 20.28 -3.06 17.38
CA ASP A 45 18.89 -2.76 17.11
C ASP A 45 18.38 -3.64 15.98
N ILE A 46 17.52 -4.59 16.32
CA ILE A 46 16.99 -5.60 15.40
C ILE A 46 15.51 -5.35 15.15
N LYS A 47 15.16 -5.23 13.87
CA LYS A 47 13.78 -5.17 13.41
C LYS A 47 13.17 -6.56 13.39
N VAL A 48 12.13 -6.73 14.16
CA VAL A 48 11.41 -8.00 14.26
C VAL A 48 10.09 -7.91 13.49
N MET A 49 9.90 -8.84 12.57
CA MET A 49 8.69 -8.89 11.73
C MET A 49 7.45 -9.24 12.57
N SER A 50 6.28 -8.80 12.12
CA SER A 50 5.04 -8.90 12.90
C SER A 50 4.55 -10.32 13.20
N ASN A 51 4.96 -11.30 12.39
CA ASN A 51 4.67 -12.73 12.61
C ASN A 51 5.67 -13.43 13.52
N ARG A 52 6.84 -12.80 13.80
CA ARG A 52 7.93 -13.38 14.58
C ARG A 52 8.00 -12.82 15.99
N GLY A 53 6.89 -12.91 16.74
CA GLY A 53 6.83 -12.47 18.14
C GLY A 53 7.89 -13.12 19.05
N ASP A 54 8.31 -14.33 18.74
CA ASP A 54 9.41 -15.06 19.41
C ASP A 54 10.76 -14.33 19.35
N GLY A 55 11.01 -13.58 18.27
CA GLY A 55 12.21 -12.75 18.09
C GLY A 55 12.23 -11.48 18.95
N LEU A 56 11.16 -11.15 19.67
CA LEU A 56 11.11 -10.01 20.59
C LEU A 56 11.73 -10.33 21.97
N SER A 57 12.69 -11.23 22.00
CA SER A 57 13.47 -11.61 23.17
C SER A 57 14.89 -12.01 22.79
N VAL A 58 15.82 -11.82 23.72
CA VAL A 58 17.21 -12.26 23.52
C VAL A 58 17.29 -13.78 23.42
N PHE A 59 16.49 -14.50 24.21
CA PHE A 59 16.39 -15.97 24.13
C PHE A 59 15.84 -16.42 22.76
N GLY A 60 14.84 -15.72 22.20
CA GLY A 60 14.32 -16.02 20.87
C GLY A 60 15.35 -15.81 19.77
N LEU A 61 16.07 -14.68 19.81
CA LEU A 61 17.15 -14.40 18.84
C LEU A 61 18.34 -15.39 19.02
N SER A 62 18.62 -15.83 20.24
CA SER A 62 19.66 -16.82 20.48
C SER A 62 19.35 -18.19 19.85
N ARG A 63 18.07 -18.59 19.75
CA ARG A 63 17.63 -19.77 19.00
C ARG A 63 18.01 -19.66 17.50
N GLU A 64 17.81 -18.47 16.93
CA GLU A 64 18.14 -18.22 15.51
C GLU A 64 19.65 -18.29 15.27
N VAL A 65 20.45 -17.70 16.15
CA VAL A 65 21.92 -17.81 16.07
C VAL A 65 22.36 -19.27 16.13
N LEU A 66 21.84 -20.03 17.10
CA LEU A 66 22.15 -21.45 17.24
C LEU A 66 21.62 -22.30 16.06
N ALA A 67 20.52 -21.91 15.44
CA ALA A 67 20.00 -22.61 14.28
C ALA A 67 20.86 -22.39 13.04
N LYS A 68 21.41 -21.20 12.85
CA LYS A 68 22.15 -20.80 11.65
C LYS A 68 23.67 -21.05 11.76
N ASP A 69 24.28 -20.76 12.93
CA ASP A 69 25.72 -21.02 13.13
C ASP A 69 25.96 -22.35 13.85
N LEU A 70 26.58 -23.30 13.12
CA LEU A 70 26.91 -24.63 13.63
C LEU A 70 28.04 -24.65 14.67
N ASN A 71 28.86 -23.58 14.72
CA ASN A 71 29.95 -23.47 15.66
C ASN A 71 29.54 -22.90 17.02
N SER A 72 28.46 -22.15 17.04
CA SER A 72 27.87 -21.62 18.29
C SER A 72 27.23 -22.73 19.12
N LYS A 73 27.33 -22.60 20.45
CA LYS A 73 26.84 -23.60 21.40
C LYS A 73 25.91 -22.96 22.44
N PRO A 74 24.85 -23.68 22.90
CA PRO A 74 24.02 -23.20 23.97
C PRO A 74 24.74 -23.17 25.31
N THR A 75 24.58 -22.11 26.09
CA THR A 75 25.09 -22.00 27.45
C THR A 75 24.24 -22.80 28.44
N ALA A 76 24.64 -22.81 29.72
CA ALA A 76 23.83 -23.38 30.81
C ALA A 76 22.49 -22.62 30.93
N LEU A 77 22.51 -21.29 30.87
CA LEU A 77 21.31 -20.44 30.92
C LEU A 77 20.34 -20.73 29.76
N TYR A 78 20.86 -20.91 28.54
CA TYR A 78 20.02 -21.33 27.43
C TYR A 78 19.29 -22.65 27.70
N ARG A 79 20.01 -23.65 28.26
CA ARG A 79 19.41 -24.95 28.56
C ARG A 79 18.35 -24.86 29.69
N GLU A 80 18.58 -24.02 30.70
CA GLU A 80 17.59 -23.73 31.75
C GLU A 80 16.34 -23.05 31.13
N ALA A 81 16.53 -22.06 30.28
CA ALA A 81 15.43 -21.37 29.59
C ALA A 81 14.65 -22.29 28.65
N ALA A 82 15.36 -23.12 27.86
CA ALA A 82 14.74 -24.13 27.00
C ALA A 82 13.94 -25.16 27.80
N ASN A 83 14.38 -25.51 28.99
CA ASN A 83 13.66 -26.35 29.97
C ASN A 83 12.74 -25.54 30.89
N ARG A 84 12.40 -24.29 30.50
CA ARG A 84 11.43 -23.42 31.18
C ARG A 84 11.71 -23.21 32.68
N PHE A 85 12.99 -23.25 33.06
CA PHE A 85 13.45 -23.13 34.48
C PHE A 85 12.76 -24.11 35.41
N GLU A 86 12.35 -25.30 34.93
CA GLU A 86 11.64 -26.31 35.73
C GLU A 86 12.49 -26.87 36.86
N ASN A 87 13.79 -26.96 36.68
CA ASN A 87 14.73 -27.47 37.67
C ASN A 87 15.26 -26.38 38.63
N THR A 88 14.69 -25.17 38.59
CA THR A 88 15.13 -24.06 39.45
C THR A 88 14.55 -24.23 40.85
N PRO A 89 15.38 -24.39 41.88
CA PRO A 89 14.91 -24.64 43.25
C PRO A 89 14.39 -23.35 43.90
N CYS A 90 13.11 -23.10 43.80
CA CYS A 90 12.40 -22.02 44.48
C CYS A 90 11.13 -22.61 45.14
N PRO A 91 11.30 -23.42 46.21
CA PRO A 91 10.19 -24.08 46.87
C PRO A 91 9.26 -23.04 47.53
N PRO A 92 7.95 -23.25 47.46
CA PRO A 92 7.00 -22.36 48.09
C PRO A 92 7.14 -22.44 49.67
N THR A 93 6.97 -21.28 50.31
CA THR A 93 7.01 -21.13 51.76
C THR A 93 5.64 -20.79 52.34
N PHE A 94 4.70 -20.37 51.50
CA PHE A 94 3.30 -20.15 51.88
C PHE A 94 2.36 -20.48 50.70
N ALA A 95 1.05 -20.60 50.98
CA ALA A 95 0.04 -20.86 49.96
C ALA A 95 -0.82 -19.61 49.70
N LEU A 96 -1.13 -19.33 48.46
CA LEU A 96 -2.15 -18.38 48.08
C LEU A 96 -3.55 -19.00 48.23
N PRO A 97 -4.60 -18.18 48.49
CA PRO A 97 -5.99 -18.63 48.36
C PRO A 97 -6.22 -19.19 46.93
N LYS A 98 -7.04 -20.25 46.82
CA LYS A 98 -7.34 -20.87 45.50
C LYS A 98 -8.02 -19.92 44.53
N ASP A 99 -8.72 -18.93 45.03
CA ASP A 99 -9.42 -17.88 44.32
C ASP A 99 -8.59 -16.59 44.14
N ALA A 100 -7.29 -16.61 44.47
CA ALA A 100 -6.38 -15.49 44.25
C ALA A 100 -6.26 -15.10 42.75
N ALA A 101 -6.63 -15.98 41.84
CA ALA A 101 -6.75 -15.70 40.43
C ALA A 101 -7.96 -16.39 39.80
N SER A 102 -8.62 -15.76 38.83
CA SER A 102 -9.66 -16.38 38.02
C SER A 102 -9.71 -15.80 36.59
N ILE A 103 -10.18 -16.61 35.64
CA ILE A 103 -10.40 -16.22 34.25
C ILE A 103 -11.91 -16.31 33.97
N GLU A 104 -12.53 -15.18 33.65
CA GLU A 104 -13.93 -15.07 33.22
C GLU A 104 -14.03 -14.70 31.72
N SER A 105 -12.94 -14.26 31.13
CA SER A 105 -12.89 -13.87 29.69
C SER A 105 -12.27 -14.98 28.83
N GLN A 106 -12.91 -15.30 27.72
CA GLN A 106 -12.37 -16.25 26.72
C GLN A 106 -11.14 -15.68 25.97
N ASP A 107 -10.89 -14.38 26.07
CA ASP A 107 -9.76 -13.70 25.43
C ASP A 107 -8.46 -13.83 26.24
N CYS A 108 -8.51 -14.43 27.43
CA CYS A 108 -7.35 -14.80 28.23
C CYS A 108 -7.14 -16.32 28.15
N ARG A 109 -6.07 -16.75 27.51
CA ARG A 109 -5.76 -18.18 27.31
C ARG A 109 -5.11 -18.82 28.50
N ARG A 110 -4.20 -18.10 29.19
CA ARG A 110 -3.47 -18.54 30.35
C ARG A 110 -3.23 -17.36 31.29
N PHE A 111 -3.42 -17.56 32.58
CA PHE A 111 -3.21 -16.55 33.57
C PHE A 111 -2.58 -17.17 34.83
N ALA A 112 -1.40 -16.73 35.17
CA ALA A 112 -0.67 -17.25 36.32
C ALA A 112 -0.34 -16.13 37.28
N VAL A 113 -0.41 -16.41 38.57
CA VAL A 113 -0.01 -15.50 39.62
C VAL A 113 0.92 -16.18 40.63
N ARG A 114 1.82 -15.40 41.24
CA ARG A 114 2.71 -15.82 42.30
C ARG A 114 2.82 -14.73 43.37
N GLY A 115 2.66 -15.11 44.63
CA GLY A 115 2.78 -14.21 45.77
C GLY A 115 4.20 -14.18 46.31
N PHE A 116 4.61 -13.00 46.78
CA PHE A 116 5.87 -12.79 47.49
C PHE A 116 5.60 -11.94 48.73
N GLU A 117 6.23 -12.31 49.88
CA GLU A 117 6.13 -11.57 51.16
C GLU A 117 7.54 -11.21 51.64
N GLY A 118 7.64 -10.07 52.33
CA GLY A 118 8.90 -9.58 52.84
C GLY A 118 9.84 -9.00 51.80
N VAL A 119 9.30 -8.57 50.66
CA VAL A 119 10.08 -7.90 49.61
C VAL A 119 10.48 -6.49 50.05
N ILE A 120 11.65 -6.04 49.63
CA ILE A 120 12.17 -4.70 49.85
C ILE A 120 12.15 -3.98 48.50
N ALA A 121 11.06 -3.26 48.21
CA ALA A 121 10.82 -2.66 46.92
C ALA A 121 11.83 -1.53 46.54
N HIS A 122 12.29 -0.78 47.56
CA HIS A 122 13.28 0.30 47.40
C HIS A 122 14.73 -0.24 47.22
N ALA A 123 14.97 -1.55 47.26
CA ALA A 123 16.28 -2.11 46.96
C ALA A 123 16.72 -1.73 45.54
N GLN A 124 18.02 -1.46 45.39
CA GLN A 124 18.60 -1.16 44.08
C GLN A 124 18.79 -2.44 43.26
N SER A 125 18.49 -2.33 41.99
CA SER A 125 18.79 -3.38 41.03
C SER A 125 20.30 -3.57 40.89
N PRO A 126 20.79 -4.79 40.63
CA PRO A 126 22.22 -5.05 40.35
C PRO A 126 22.75 -4.14 39.25
N ALA A 127 23.93 -3.56 39.42
CA ALA A 127 24.50 -2.57 38.49
C ALA A 127 24.61 -3.08 37.06
N GLY A 128 24.91 -4.38 36.85
CA GLY A 128 24.91 -5.00 35.52
C GLY A 128 23.53 -5.03 34.85
N MET A 129 22.46 -5.24 35.62
CA MET A 129 21.09 -5.21 35.16
C MET A 129 20.68 -3.79 34.76
N GLN A 130 20.99 -2.80 35.58
CA GLN A 130 20.70 -1.38 35.29
C GLN A 130 21.36 -0.94 33.98
N LYS A 131 22.67 -1.24 33.80
CA LYS A 131 23.41 -0.93 32.57
C LYS A 131 22.77 -1.55 31.32
N ARG A 132 22.31 -2.81 31.42
CA ARG A 132 21.65 -3.51 30.31
C ARG A 132 20.29 -2.93 29.97
N LEU A 133 19.50 -2.55 30.96
CA LEU A 133 18.20 -1.87 30.75
C LEU A 133 18.40 -0.51 30.11
N ASP A 134 19.31 0.32 30.64
CA ASP A 134 19.65 1.61 30.04
C ASP A 134 20.10 1.48 28.57
N ALA A 135 20.95 0.51 28.29
CA ALA A 135 21.41 0.22 26.93
C ALA A 135 20.24 -0.16 25.98
N CYS A 136 19.19 -0.79 26.51
CA CYS A 136 17.95 -1.07 25.75
C CYS A 136 17.00 0.13 25.65
N GLY A 137 17.35 1.29 26.23
CA GLY A 137 16.50 2.47 26.30
C GLY A 137 15.41 2.39 27.38
N MET A 138 15.53 1.46 28.32
CA MET A 138 14.63 1.30 29.46
C MET A 138 15.28 1.87 30.73
N ARG A 139 14.75 3.02 31.20
CA ARG A 139 15.24 3.64 32.42
C ARG A 139 15.00 2.75 33.64
N PRO A 140 16.02 2.39 34.43
CA PRO A 140 15.85 1.70 35.72
C PRO A 140 15.00 2.54 36.69
N ILE A 141 14.04 1.90 37.38
CA ILE A 141 13.10 2.56 38.27
C ILE A 141 13.24 2.01 39.69
N SER A 142 12.99 0.72 39.85
CA SER A 142 13.08 0.01 41.15
C SER A 142 13.36 -1.48 40.89
N LEU A 143 13.89 -2.19 41.86
CA LEU A 143 14.24 -3.60 41.69
C LEU A 143 13.12 -4.44 41.09
N LEU A 144 11.88 -4.27 41.54
CA LEU A 144 10.74 -5.11 41.13
C LEU A 144 10.35 -4.79 39.66
N VAL A 145 10.29 -3.51 39.32
CA VAL A 145 9.99 -3.08 37.93
C VAL A 145 11.13 -3.45 37.00
N ASP A 146 12.37 -3.26 37.38
CA ASP A 146 13.54 -3.60 36.61
C ASP A 146 13.61 -5.10 36.32
N LEU A 147 13.29 -5.94 37.29
CA LEU A 147 13.21 -7.39 37.11
C LEU A 147 12.12 -7.80 36.12
N THR A 148 10.93 -7.17 36.15
CA THR A 148 9.89 -7.45 35.16
C THR A 148 10.31 -7.07 33.74
N ASN A 149 10.94 -5.91 33.58
CA ASN A 149 11.47 -5.44 32.30
C ASN A 149 12.63 -6.32 31.81
N TYR A 150 13.53 -6.71 32.71
CA TYR A 150 14.66 -7.55 32.35
C TYR A 150 14.23 -8.94 31.87
N VAL A 151 13.30 -9.59 32.55
CA VAL A 151 12.74 -10.89 32.15
C VAL A 151 11.96 -10.77 30.84
N MET A 152 11.25 -9.66 30.63
CA MET A 152 10.56 -9.39 29.36
C MET A 152 11.55 -9.28 28.20
N LEU A 153 12.68 -8.59 28.37
CA LEU A 153 13.73 -8.51 27.32
C LEU A 153 14.42 -9.88 27.13
N GLU A 154 14.68 -10.58 28.23
CA GLU A 154 15.39 -11.87 28.24
C GLU A 154 14.55 -12.96 27.56
N LEU A 155 13.27 -13.11 27.93
CA LEU A 155 12.42 -14.25 27.55
C LEU A 155 11.22 -13.88 26.64
N GLY A 156 10.93 -12.59 26.43
CA GLY A 156 9.81 -12.14 25.60
C GLY A 156 8.44 -12.17 26.28
N GLN A 157 8.38 -12.56 27.56
CA GLN A 157 7.15 -12.61 28.34
C GLN A 157 7.05 -11.38 29.24
N PRO A 158 6.11 -10.46 28.99
CA PRO A 158 5.85 -9.37 29.90
C PRO A 158 5.26 -9.87 31.23
N LEU A 159 5.72 -9.28 32.32
CA LEU A 159 5.25 -9.52 33.69
C LEU A 159 4.68 -8.22 34.27
N HIS A 160 3.71 -8.32 35.15
CA HIS A 160 3.26 -7.17 35.95
C HIS A 160 3.25 -7.49 37.43
N ALA A 161 3.69 -6.51 38.20
CA ALA A 161 3.82 -6.61 39.64
C ALA A 161 2.77 -5.71 40.34
N PHE A 162 1.84 -6.30 41.06
CA PHE A 162 0.84 -5.58 41.87
C PHE A 162 1.25 -5.53 43.32
N ASP A 163 1.08 -4.37 43.97
CA ASP A 163 1.14 -4.28 45.42
C ASP A 163 -0.07 -5.03 45.99
N ARG A 164 0.18 -6.20 46.59
CA ARG A 164 -0.87 -7.08 47.08
C ARG A 164 -1.73 -6.45 48.17
N ALA A 165 -1.15 -5.57 48.99
CA ALA A 165 -1.88 -4.87 50.05
C ALA A 165 -2.91 -3.87 49.52
N LYS A 166 -2.76 -3.41 48.26
CA LYS A 166 -3.69 -2.48 47.60
C LYS A 166 -4.81 -3.20 46.83
N LEU A 167 -4.71 -4.51 46.63
CA LEU A 167 -5.72 -5.30 45.93
C LEU A 167 -6.89 -5.66 46.83
N THR A 168 -8.10 -5.32 46.42
CA THR A 168 -9.33 -5.75 47.13
C THR A 168 -9.42 -7.27 47.10
N GLU A 169 -9.61 -7.90 48.28
CA GLU A 169 -9.64 -9.36 48.48
C GLU A 169 -8.33 -10.06 48.07
N SER A 170 -7.23 -9.32 47.83
CA SER A 170 -5.91 -9.86 47.41
C SER A 170 -6.01 -10.84 46.23
N ARG A 171 -6.89 -10.59 45.29
CA ARG A 171 -7.12 -11.43 44.07
C ARG A 171 -7.11 -10.66 42.80
N LEU A 172 -6.91 -11.39 41.70
CA LEU A 172 -6.98 -10.87 40.32
C LEU A 172 -7.98 -11.67 39.49
N VAL A 173 -8.83 -10.97 38.76
CA VAL A 173 -9.86 -11.53 37.88
C VAL A 173 -9.73 -10.96 36.47
N VAL A 174 -9.59 -11.82 35.48
CA VAL A 174 -9.60 -11.36 34.07
C VAL A 174 -11.03 -11.44 33.55
N ARG A 175 -11.67 -10.29 33.37
CA ARG A 175 -13.07 -10.18 32.91
C ARG A 175 -13.25 -9.02 31.94
N GLN A 176 -14.42 -8.94 31.35
CA GLN A 176 -14.81 -7.75 30.57
C GLN A 176 -15.16 -6.59 31.49
N ALA A 177 -14.79 -5.36 31.07
CA ALA A 177 -15.21 -4.14 31.79
C ALA A 177 -16.73 -3.98 31.73
N LYS A 178 -17.28 -3.52 32.85
CA LYS A 178 -18.71 -3.14 32.96
C LYS A 178 -18.88 -1.71 32.40
N PRO A 179 -20.04 -1.37 31.83
CA PRO A 179 -20.32 -0.01 31.41
C PRO A 179 -20.12 1.01 32.54
N GLY A 180 -19.36 2.08 32.26
CA GLY A 180 -19.08 3.15 33.21
C GLY A 180 -17.93 2.90 34.17
N GLU A 181 -17.27 1.75 34.13
CA GLU A 181 -16.01 1.55 34.85
C GLU A 181 -14.92 2.45 34.27
N LYS A 182 -14.02 2.88 35.14
CA LYS A 182 -12.87 3.73 34.79
C LYS A 182 -11.59 3.13 35.34
N LEU A 183 -10.48 3.44 34.67
CA LEU A 183 -9.15 3.09 35.09
C LEU A 183 -8.20 4.27 34.88
N THR A 184 -7.46 4.67 35.92
CA THR A 184 -6.30 5.54 35.76
C THR A 184 -5.07 4.66 35.54
N THR A 185 -4.42 4.78 34.40
CA THR A 185 -3.23 4.01 34.07
C THR A 185 -1.95 4.62 34.66
N LEU A 186 -0.84 3.85 34.66
CA LEU A 186 0.45 4.24 35.26
C LEU A 186 1.02 5.58 34.73
N ASN A 187 0.63 5.99 33.49
CA ASN A 187 1.00 7.30 32.94
C ASN A 187 0.13 8.48 33.42
N GLY A 188 -0.85 8.19 34.26
CA GLY A 188 -1.76 9.19 34.90
C GLY A 188 -3.02 9.50 34.06
N ASP A 189 -3.22 8.87 32.92
CA ASP A 189 -4.41 9.09 32.08
C ASP A 189 -5.61 8.29 32.62
N GLU A 190 -6.78 8.93 32.72
CA GLU A 190 -8.05 8.29 33.05
C GLU A 190 -8.74 7.82 31.76
N HIS A 191 -9.12 6.56 31.71
CA HIS A 191 -9.83 5.94 30.60
C HIS A 191 -11.22 5.48 31.02
N GLU A 192 -12.24 5.84 30.27
CA GLU A 192 -13.57 5.24 30.36
C GLU A 192 -13.57 3.89 29.62
N LEU A 193 -14.14 2.88 30.29
CA LEU A 193 -14.14 1.50 29.80
C LEU A 193 -15.53 1.10 29.31
N ASP A 194 -15.58 0.41 28.20
CA ASP A 194 -16.82 -0.12 27.62
C ASP A 194 -16.56 -1.48 26.96
N GLY A 195 -16.71 -2.54 27.76
CA GLY A 195 -16.61 -3.91 27.28
C GLY A 195 -15.20 -4.41 26.89
N GLN A 196 -14.12 -3.65 27.15
CA GLN A 196 -12.76 -4.16 26.96
C GLN A 196 -12.44 -5.24 28.01
N MET A 197 -11.58 -6.21 27.63
CA MET A 197 -11.02 -7.15 28.60
C MET A 197 -10.11 -6.40 29.59
N MET A 198 -10.29 -6.62 30.87
CA MET A 198 -9.54 -5.95 31.93
C MET A 198 -9.03 -6.96 32.96
N ILE A 199 -7.90 -6.65 33.63
CA ILE A 199 -7.51 -7.26 34.88
C ILE A 199 -8.18 -6.45 36.00
N CYS A 200 -8.96 -7.12 36.84
CA CYS A 200 -9.69 -6.54 37.91
C CYS A 200 -9.22 -7.14 39.23
N ASP A 201 -9.39 -6.43 40.35
CA ASP A 201 -9.36 -7.02 41.68
C ASP A 201 -10.76 -7.50 42.13
N GLY A 202 -11.01 -7.69 43.41
CA GLY A 202 -12.33 -8.08 43.92
C GLY A 202 -13.45 -7.06 43.63
N ALA A 203 -13.12 -5.82 43.28
CA ALA A 203 -14.09 -4.73 43.14
C ALA A 203 -14.06 -4.03 41.80
N LYS A 204 -12.89 -3.70 41.24
CA LYS A 204 -12.71 -2.78 40.13
C LYS A 204 -11.58 -3.18 39.19
N PRO A 205 -11.51 -2.57 37.97
CA PRO A 205 -10.36 -2.69 37.05
C PRO A 205 -9.08 -2.15 37.71
N VAL A 206 -7.97 -2.91 37.58
CA VAL A 206 -6.64 -2.56 38.12
C VAL A 206 -5.55 -2.61 37.03
N GLY A 207 -5.89 -3.00 35.79
CA GLY A 207 -4.94 -2.99 34.68
C GLY A 207 -5.58 -3.31 33.31
N VAL A 208 -4.96 -2.80 32.29
CA VAL A 208 -5.28 -3.14 30.89
C VAL A 208 -4.42 -4.33 30.47
N PRO A 209 -5.01 -5.52 30.23
CA PRO A 209 -4.29 -6.76 29.97
C PRO A 209 -3.30 -6.62 28.80
N GLY A 210 -2.04 -6.92 29.06
CA GLY A 210 -0.98 -6.88 28.07
C GLY A 210 -0.63 -5.48 27.55
N VAL A 211 -1.15 -4.41 28.16
CA VAL A 211 -0.87 -3.03 27.74
C VAL A 211 -0.24 -2.23 28.88
N MET A 212 -0.98 -1.96 29.96
CA MET A 212 -0.50 -1.10 31.04
C MET A 212 -1.26 -1.37 32.35
N GLY A 213 -0.53 -1.36 33.46
CA GLY A 213 -1.14 -1.46 34.80
C GLY A 213 -1.86 -0.20 35.22
N GLY A 214 -2.68 -0.34 36.27
CA GLY A 214 -3.36 0.77 36.95
C GLY A 214 -2.49 1.43 38.03
N LEU A 215 -2.59 2.75 38.14
CA LEU A 215 -1.81 3.58 39.07
C LEU A 215 -2.08 3.21 40.54
N GLU A 216 -3.32 2.91 40.88
CA GLU A 216 -3.69 2.68 42.30
C GLU A 216 -3.07 1.42 42.90
N THR A 217 -2.73 0.42 42.10
CA THR A 217 -2.15 -0.86 42.54
C THR A 217 -0.65 -0.96 42.23
N GLU A 218 -0.04 0.16 41.83
CA GLU A 218 1.38 0.25 41.53
C GLU A 218 2.25 -0.11 42.75
N VAL A 219 3.36 -0.77 42.47
CA VAL A 219 4.42 -1.06 43.44
C VAL A 219 5.14 0.25 43.81
N THR A 220 5.27 0.51 45.10
CA THR A 220 5.94 1.72 45.61
C THR A 220 7.09 1.33 46.56
N ASP A 221 7.88 2.29 46.99
CA ASP A 221 9.03 2.05 47.89
C ASP A 221 8.67 1.37 49.21
N VAL A 222 7.40 1.47 49.63
CA VAL A 222 6.90 0.87 50.86
C VAL A 222 6.26 -0.51 50.67
N THR A 223 6.18 -0.99 49.43
CA THR A 223 5.62 -2.30 49.11
C THR A 223 6.45 -3.42 49.73
N SER A 224 5.81 -4.28 50.52
CA SER A 224 6.42 -5.44 51.17
C SER A 224 5.78 -6.77 50.74
N SER A 225 4.65 -6.72 50.05
CA SER A 225 3.89 -7.87 49.56
C SER A 225 3.52 -7.68 48.14
N LEU A 226 3.86 -8.64 47.29
CA LEU A 226 3.72 -8.59 45.84
C LEU A 226 2.83 -9.72 45.37
N LEU A 227 1.95 -9.42 44.40
CA LEU A 227 1.33 -10.41 43.53
C LEU A 227 1.84 -10.21 42.10
N LEU A 228 2.67 -11.13 41.63
CA LEU A 228 3.24 -11.11 40.29
C LEU A 228 2.27 -11.80 39.31
N GLU A 229 1.96 -11.14 38.23
CA GLU A 229 1.13 -11.64 37.15
C GLU A 229 2.00 -11.99 35.91
N SER A 230 1.67 -13.09 35.27
CA SER A 230 2.13 -13.48 33.95
C SER A 230 0.98 -14.11 33.18
N ALA A 231 0.77 -13.71 31.93
CA ALA A 231 -0.41 -14.13 31.21
C ALA A 231 -0.16 -14.34 29.69
N ASN A 232 -1.12 -15.01 29.05
CA ASN A 232 -1.21 -15.05 27.59
C ASN A 232 -2.61 -14.61 27.18
N PHE A 233 -2.68 -13.51 26.44
CA PHE A 233 -3.91 -12.91 25.93
C PHE A 233 -4.03 -13.10 24.41
N VAL A 234 -5.25 -13.08 23.89
CA VAL A 234 -5.50 -13.09 22.44
C VAL A 234 -4.94 -11.81 21.81
N ASN A 235 -3.94 -11.95 20.96
CA ASN A 235 -3.18 -10.85 20.37
C ASN A 235 -4.05 -9.80 19.65
N LYS A 236 -5.10 -10.22 18.92
CA LYS A 236 -6.04 -9.31 18.23
C LYS A 236 -6.80 -8.43 19.21
N VAL A 237 -7.16 -8.96 20.39
CA VAL A 237 -7.88 -8.22 21.45
C VAL A 237 -6.96 -7.18 22.05
N VAL A 238 -5.74 -7.55 22.43
CA VAL A 238 -4.75 -6.59 22.94
C VAL A 238 -4.50 -5.46 21.95
N ARG A 239 -4.32 -5.79 20.65
CA ARG A 239 -4.14 -4.79 19.59
C ARG A 239 -5.33 -3.85 19.45
N LYS A 240 -6.56 -4.38 19.54
CA LYS A 240 -7.80 -3.57 19.48
C LYS A 240 -7.88 -2.62 20.68
N THR A 241 -7.70 -3.13 21.89
CA THR A 241 -7.78 -2.35 23.13
C THR A 241 -6.70 -1.26 23.17
N ARG A 242 -5.45 -1.60 22.82
CA ARG A 242 -4.36 -0.63 22.72
C ARG A 242 -4.69 0.54 21.79
N LYS A 243 -5.24 0.25 20.60
CA LYS A 243 -5.64 1.28 19.64
C LYS A 243 -6.80 2.13 20.14
N GLN A 244 -7.80 1.54 20.78
CA GLN A 244 -8.95 2.26 21.33
C GLN A 244 -8.54 3.23 22.43
N LEU A 245 -7.60 2.83 23.30
CA LEU A 245 -7.12 3.65 24.40
C LEU A 245 -5.95 4.58 24.04
N GLY A 246 -5.42 4.48 22.80
CA GLY A 246 -4.28 5.29 22.37
C GLY A 246 -2.95 4.95 23.04
N LEU A 247 -2.84 3.78 23.69
CA LEU A 247 -1.67 3.35 24.46
C LEU A 247 -0.70 2.53 23.61
N SER A 248 0.60 2.66 23.88
CA SER A 248 1.65 1.85 23.26
C SER A 248 2.80 1.62 24.24
N THR A 249 3.09 0.34 24.52
CA THR A 249 4.12 -0.07 25.49
C THR A 249 4.91 -1.25 24.95
N GLU A 250 6.09 -1.53 25.53
CA GLU A 250 6.89 -2.72 25.22
C GLU A 250 6.13 -4.04 25.47
N ALA A 251 5.25 -4.06 26.48
CA ALA A 251 4.37 -5.19 26.74
C ALA A 251 3.35 -5.36 25.59
N SER A 252 2.65 -4.29 25.23
CA SER A 252 1.64 -4.35 24.15
C SER A 252 2.26 -4.70 22.78
N TYR A 253 3.48 -4.24 22.52
CA TYR A 253 4.23 -4.57 21.32
C TYR A 253 4.51 -6.08 21.18
N ARG A 254 4.77 -6.76 22.31
CA ARG A 254 4.95 -8.22 22.35
C ARG A 254 3.62 -8.97 22.28
N PHE A 255 2.65 -8.59 23.10
CA PHE A 255 1.35 -9.28 23.12
C PHE A 255 0.60 -9.21 21.79
N GLU A 256 0.66 -8.08 21.08
CA GLU A 256 0.00 -7.96 19.76
C GLU A 256 0.64 -8.84 18.67
N ARG A 257 1.87 -9.36 18.90
CA ARG A 257 2.62 -10.25 18.00
C ARG A 257 2.64 -11.71 18.44
N SER A 258 1.84 -12.05 19.43
CA SER A 258 1.75 -13.39 20.05
C SER A 258 2.95 -13.73 20.93
N VAL A 259 2.69 -13.75 22.20
CA VAL A 259 3.62 -14.25 23.25
C VAL A 259 3.43 -15.77 23.39
N ASP A 260 4.51 -16.49 23.74
CA ASP A 260 4.45 -17.94 23.96
C ASP A 260 3.55 -18.29 25.17
N PRO A 261 2.43 -19.01 24.96
CA PRO A 261 1.57 -19.39 26.08
C PRO A 261 2.29 -20.29 27.09
N ASP A 262 3.26 -21.07 26.68
CA ASP A 262 4.05 -21.94 27.56
C ASP A 262 5.18 -21.19 28.26
N GLY A 263 5.50 -19.98 27.82
CA GLY A 263 6.48 -19.09 28.47
C GLY A 263 5.99 -18.47 29.77
N VAL A 264 4.68 -18.48 30.04
CA VAL A 264 4.05 -17.80 31.17
C VAL A 264 4.68 -18.19 32.51
N THR A 265 4.76 -19.47 32.82
CA THR A 265 5.35 -19.96 34.09
C THR A 265 6.87 -19.90 34.11
N ALA A 266 7.52 -20.00 32.91
CA ALA A 266 8.97 -19.87 32.78
C ALA A 266 9.46 -18.48 33.23
N ALA A 267 8.79 -17.42 32.78
CA ALA A 267 9.11 -16.05 33.18
C ALA A 267 8.94 -15.82 34.71
N MET A 268 7.89 -16.38 35.32
CA MET A 268 7.72 -16.31 36.77
C MET A 268 8.84 -17.01 37.54
N ARG A 269 9.27 -18.18 37.08
CA ARG A 269 10.39 -18.90 37.66
C ARG A 269 11.68 -18.10 37.54
N ARG A 270 11.92 -17.52 36.38
CA ARG A 270 13.11 -16.67 36.13
C ARG A 270 13.10 -15.41 36.99
N PHE A 271 11.98 -14.71 37.05
CA PHE A 271 11.81 -13.57 37.98
C PHE A 271 12.12 -13.96 39.41
N THR A 272 11.56 -15.09 39.87
CA THR A 272 11.79 -15.59 41.21
C THR A 272 13.27 -15.90 41.47
N GLN A 273 13.93 -16.56 40.53
CA GLN A 273 15.36 -16.87 40.59
C GLN A 273 16.19 -15.58 40.76
N LEU A 274 15.94 -14.58 39.92
CA LEU A 274 16.66 -13.31 39.97
C LEU A 274 16.37 -12.53 41.26
N LEU A 275 15.09 -12.47 41.69
CA LEU A 275 14.72 -11.80 42.93
C LEU A 275 15.35 -12.45 44.18
N THR A 276 15.36 -13.79 44.25
CA THR A 276 15.97 -14.53 45.35
C THR A 276 17.47 -14.42 45.45
N GLN A 277 18.16 -14.19 44.33
CA GLN A 277 19.58 -13.87 44.31
C GLN A 277 19.91 -12.54 44.98
N VAL A 278 18.99 -11.56 44.87
CA VAL A 278 19.13 -10.23 45.49
C VAL A 278 18.56 -10.22 46.93
N GLN A 279 17.47 -10.93 47.15
CA GLN A 279 16.72 -10.96 48.41
C GLN A 279 16.46 -12.42 48.84
N PRO A 280 17.43 -13.11 49.43
CA PRO A 280 17.33 -14.55 49.73
C PRO A 280 16.32 -14.92 50.85
N ASN A 281 15.86 -13.97 51.63
CA ASN A 281 15.00 -14.23 52.82
C ASN A 281 13.51 -13.97 52.55
N ILE A 282 13.10 -13.70 51.32
CA ILE A 282 11.69 -13.50 50.99
C ILE A 282 10.89 -14.80 51.06
N GLN A 283 9.62 -14.67 51.40
CA GLN A 283 8.69 -15.79 51.33
C GLN A 283 8.03 -15.83 49.97
N ILE A 284 7.79 -17.03 49.42
CA ILE A 284 7.35 -17.23 48.04
C ILE A 284 6.19 -18.22 48.05
N SER A 285 5.10 -17.93 47.33
CA SER A 285 4.02 -18.90 47.14
C SER A 285 4.35 -19.92 46.05
N GLU A 286 3.52 -20.95 45.94
CA GLU A 286 3.41 -21.72 44.70
C GLU A 286 2.91 -20.84 43.53
N ILE A 287 3.13 -21.26 42.30
CA ILE A 287 2.53 -20.61 41.13
C ILE A 287 1.11 -21.15 40.99
N LEU A 288 0.11 -20.26 41.09
CA LEU A 288 -1.26 -20.57 40.74
C LEU A 288 -1.41 -20.32 39.25
N ASP A 289 -1.49 -21.39 38.46
CA ASP A 289 -1.51 -21.36 37.00
C ASP A 289 -2.86 -21.84 36.44
N LEU A 290 -3.56 -20.95 35.78
CA LEU A 290 -4.86 -21.20 35.16
C LEU A 290 -4.69 -21.31 33.65
N TYR A 291 -4.80 -22.52 33.12
CA TYR A 291 -4.71 -22.79 31.67
C TYR A 291 -5.90 -23.67 31.22
N PRO A 292 -7.10 -23.07 31.06
CA PRO A 292 -8.35 -23.83 30.83
C PRO A 292 -8.32 -24.65 29.54
N GLN A 293 -7.68 -24.15 28.49
CA GLN A 293 -7.60 -24.78 27.17
C GLN A 293 -6.16 -24.70 26.67
N PRO A 294 -5.32 -25.68 27.00
CA PRO A 294 -3.95 -25.74 26.49
C PRO A 294 -3.90 -25.76 24.96
N LEU A 295 -3.08 -24.92 24.38
CA LEU A 295 -2.85 -24.90 22.93
C LEU A 295 -1.99 -26.12 22.54
N SER A 296 -2.45 -26.83 21.52
CA SER A 296 -1.70 -27.91 20.87
C SER A 296 -1.49 -27.47 19.43
N PRO A 297 -0.26 -27.16 18.99
CA PRO A 297 0.02 -26.80 17.61
C PRO A 297 -0.36 -27.96 16.65
N ASP A 298 -0.96 -27.58 15.53
CA ASP A 298 -1.30 -28.55 14.48
C ASP A 298 -0.02 -29.07 13.82
N LYS A 299 -0.07 -30.34 13.39
CA LYS A 299 1.01 -30.93 12.62
C LYS A 299 0.97 -30.47 11.18
N VAL A 300 2.11 -30.12 10.62
CA VAL A 300 2.26 -29.71 9.22
C VAL A 300 3.11 -30.74 8.48
N THR A 301 2.63 -31.23 7.34
CA THR A 301 3.38 -32.15 6.48
C THR A 301 4.24 -31.33 5.52
N LEU A 302 5.54 -31.64 5.48
CA LEU A 302 6.51 -31.07 4.54
C LEU A 302 6.92 -32.11 3.49
N ARG A 303 6.64 -31.82 2.23
CA ARG A 303 7.14 -32.59 1.07
C ARG A 303 8.48 -32.02 0.66
N VAL A 304 9.56 -32.73 0.98
CA VAL A 304 10.94 -32.22 0.80
C VAL A 304 11.27 -31.98 -0.68
N GLU A 305 10.79 -32.85 -1.59
CA GLU A 305 10.93 -32.65 -3.03
C GLU A 305 10.26 -31.35 -3.51
N ARG A 306 9.03 -31.06 -3.01
CA ARG A 306 8.33 -29.83 -3.33
C ARG A 306 9.05 -28.60 -2.77
N ALA A 307 9.59 -28.70 -1.56
CA ALA A 307 10.39 -27.63 -0.97
C ALA A 307 11.63 -27.31 -1.81
N SER A 308 12.35 -28.34 -2.25
CA SER A 308 13.50 -28.22 -3.15
C SER A 308 13.13 -27.54 -4.47
N MET A 309 12.01 -27.93 -5.06
CA MET A 309 11.49 -27.32 -6.29
C MET A 309 11.15 -25.84 -6.11
N LEU A 310 10.45 -25.49 -5.01
CA LEU A 310 10.04 -24.09 -4.74
C LEU A 310 11.23 -23.20 -4.43
N LEU A 311 12.24 -23.71 -3.72
CA LEU A 311 13.45 -22.97 -3.37
C LEU A 311 14.46 -22.90 -4.53
N GLY A 312 14.30 -23.75 -5.56
CA GLY A 312 15.24 -23.83 -6.68
C GLY A 312 16.61 -24.40 -6.31
N MET A 313 16.66 -25.18 -5.22
CA MET A 313 17.89 -25.81 -4.74
C MET A 313 17.59 -27.21 -4.17
N GLU A 314 18.54 -28.11 -4.20
CA GLU A 314 18.39 -29.43 -3.62
C GLU A 314 18.54 -29.38 -2.09
N ILE A 315 17.50 -29.83 -1.37
CA ILE A 315 17.51 -30.06 0.07
C ILE A 315 17.21 -31.52 0.33
N THR A 316 18.09 -32.21 1.06
CA THR A 316 17.85 -33.58 1.45
C THR A 316 16.92 -33.67 2.66
N PRO A 317 16.17 -34.80 2.86
CA PRO A 317 15.37 -35.01 4.04
C PRO A 317 16.17 -34.87 5.37
N ASP A 318 17.42 -35.29 5.39
CA ASP A 318 18.30 -35.16 6.58
C ASP A 318 18.61 -33.68 6.88
N GLN A 319 18.87 -32.87 5.85
CA GLN A 319 19.09 -31.44 6.01
C GLN A 319 17.83 -30.74 6.50
N ALA A 320 16.67 -31.04 5.91
CA ALA A 320 15.39 -30.46 6.31
C ALA A 320 15.07 -30.79 7.77
N GLU A 321 15.20 -32.06 8.18
CA GLU A 321 15.02 -32.49 9.57
C GLU A 321 15.97 -31.77 10.52
N ASN A 322 17.23 -31.64 10.16
CA ASN A 322 18.23 -30.94 10.97
C ASN A 322 17.88 -29.44 11.15
N TYR A 323 17.54 -28.75 10.07
CA TYR A 323 17.18 -27.31 10.13
C TYR A 323 15.98 -27.07 11.01
N LEU A 324 14.89 -27.83 10.82
CA LEU A 324 13.67 -27.69 11.58
C LEU A 324 13.85 -28.06 13.07
N SER A 325 14.59 -29.13 13.34
CA SER A 325 14.89 -29.55 14.72
C SER A 325 15.73 -28.51 15.46
N ARG A 326 16.66 -27.83 14.81
CA ARG A 326 17.46 -26.76 15.41
C ARG A 326 16.65 -25.52 15.74
N LEU A 327 15.53 -25.28 15.04
CA LEU A 327 14.56 -24.25 15.35
C LEU A 327 13.59 -24.66 16.51
N GLY A 328 13.78 -25.86 17.08
CA GLY A 328 12.96 -26.37 18.18
C GLY A 328 11.68 -27.04 17.76
N MET A 329 11.52 -27.38 16.47
CA MET A 329 10.38 -28.14 15.97
C MET A 329 10.53 -29.62 16.25
N SER A 330 9.45 -30.32 16.57
CA SER A 330 9.44 -31.79 16.65
C SER A 330 9.18 -32.36 15.26
N VAL A 331 10.15 -33.14 14.76
CA VAL A 331 10.11 -33.69 13.40
C VAL A 331 10.00 -35.21 13.46
N SER A 332 9.10 -35.80 12.68
CA SER A 332 9.02 -37.24 12.45
C SER A 332 9.01 -37.55 10.96
N ARG A 333 9.85 -38.52 10.56
CA ARG A 333 10.04 -38.89 9.16
C ARG A 333 8.95 -39.86 8.69
N GLN A 334 8.37 -39.55 7.53
CA GLN A 334 7.41 -40.41 6.84
C GLN A 334 7.86 -40.66 5.38
N GLY A 335 8.80 -41.58 5.20
CA GLY A 335 9.49 -41.79 3.92
C GLY A 335 10.36 -40.57 3.58
N ASP A 336 10.11 -39.95 2.44
CA ASP A 336 10.82 -38.73 1.99
C ASP A 336 10.13 -37.44 2.48
N ASN A 337 8.98 -37.55 3.15
CA ASN A 337 8.28 -36.42 3.75
C ASN A 337 8.55 -36.33 5.25
N LEU A 338 8.33 -35.14 5.81
CA LEU A 338 8.45 -34.88 7.23
C LEU A 338 7.09 -34.44 7.79
N GLU A 339 6.69 -35.01 8.92
CA GLU A 339 5.61 -34.50 9.76
C GLU A 339 6.22 -33.64 10.85
N VAL A 340 5.89 -32.35 10.86
CA VAL A 340 6.49 -31.35 11.71
C VAL A 340 5.45 -30.78 12.67
N THR A 341 5.77 -30.76 13.97
CA THR A 341 4.98 -30.07 14.98
C THR A 341 5.72 -28.80 15.40
N PRO A 342 5.17 -27.61 15.07
CA PRO A 342 5.76 -26.34 15.51
C PRO A 342 5.74 -26.20 17.03
N PRO A 343 6.71 -25.50 17.64
CA PRO A 343 6.66 -25.19 19.07
C PRO A 343 5.63 -24.08 19.35
N SER A 344 5.20 -23.96 20.63
CA SER A 344 4.16 -23.00 21.07
C SER A 344 4.50 -21.52 20.81
N TRP A 345 5.77 -21.18 20.68
CA TRP A 345 6.25 -19.82 20.32
C TRP A 345 6.24 -19.51 18.82
N ARG A 346 5.88 -20.49 17.95
CA ARG A 346 5.79 -20.32 16.47
C ARG A 346 4.34 -20.52 16.00
N PRO A 347 3.40 -19.64 16.40
CA PRO A 347 2.00 -19.73 15.97
C PRO A 347 1.80 -19.30 14.50
N ASP A 348 2.83 -18.81 13.84
CA ASP A 348 2.89 -18.42 12.43
C ASP A 348 3.03 -19.62 11.49
N ILE A 349 3.52 -20.76 11.97
CA ILE A 349 3.71 -21.98 11.17
C ILE A 349 2.43 -22.80 11.16
N ILE A 350 1.65 -22.67 10.08
CA ILE A 350 0.35 -23.33 9.91
C ILE A 350 0.22 -24.09 8.58
N ARG A 351 1.14 -23.87 7.65
CA ARG A 351 1.12 -24.47 6.30
C ARG A 351 2.50 -24.98 5.89
N GLU A 352 2.52 -25.80 4.85
CA GLU A 352 3.75 -26.33 4.25
C GLU A 352 4.70 -25.22 3.80
N GLU A 353 4.16 -24.14 3.21
CA GLU A 353 4.93 -23.01 2.72
C GLU A 353 5.70 -22.30 3.84
N ASP A 354 5.15 -22.27 5.05
CA ASP A 354 5.82 -21.69 6.21
C ASP A 354 7.06 -22.50 6.59
N LEU A 355 6.99 -23.83 6.45
CA LEU A 355 8.17 -24.72 6.64
C LEU A 355 9.19 -24.57 5.52
N VAL A 356 8.75 -24.36 4.28
CA VAL A 356 9.64 -24.10 3.13
C VAL A 356 10.44 -22.82 3.37
N GLU A 357 9.81 -21.76 3.89
CA GLU A 357 10.48 -20.53 4.29
C GLU A 357 11.56 -20.81 5.33
N GLU A 358 11.24 -21.59 6.37
CA GLU A 358 12.19 -21.94 7.40
C GLU A 358 13.44 -22.66 6.82
N LEU A 359 13.25 -23.58 5.89
CA LEU A 359 14.36 -24.24 5.21
C LEU A 359 15.23 -23.24 4.43
N GLY A 360 14.58 -22.36 3.64
CA GLY A 360 15.27 -21.37 2.81
C GLY A 360 16.11 -20.41 3.65
N ARG A 361 15.53 -19.83 4.72
CA ARG A 361 16.20 -18.85 5.55
C ARG A 361 17.35 -19.45 6.41
N VAL A 362 17.18 -20.67 6.92
CA VAL A 362 18.25 -21.35 7.69
C VAL A 362 19.36 -21.82 6.77
N HIS A 363 19.03 -22.39 5.61
CA HIS A 363 20.03 -22.76 4.60
C HIS A 363 20.84 -21.54 4.13
N GLY A 364 20.16 -20.44 3.86
CA GLY A 364 20.68 -19.17 3.35
C GLY A 364 20.24 -18.92 1.91
N TYR A 365 19.48 -17.85 1.69
CA TYR A 365 19.04 -17.43 0.36
C TYR A 365 20.19 -17.04 -0.58
N ASP A 366 21.33 -16.63 -0.01
CA ASP A 366 22.57 -16.34 -0.71
C ASP A 366 23.22 -17.58 -1.37
N ARG A 367 22.80 -18.78 -0.95
CA ARG A 367 23.27 -20.07 -1.49
C ARG A 367 22.39 -20.63 -2.60
N ILE A 368 21.25 -19.99 -2.89
CA ILE A 368 20.38 -20.39 -3.98
C ILE A 368 21.11 -20.12 -5.31
N PRO A 369 21.27 -21.12 -6.19
CA PRO A 369 21.99 -20.93 -7.44
C PRO A 369 21.22 -19.98 -8.37
N GLU A 370 21.93 -19.03 -8.95
CA GLU A 370 21.39 -18.20 -10.01
C GLU A 370 21.20 -19.01 -11.29
N ALA A 371 19.98 -19.06 -11.80
CA ALA A 371 19.67 -19.76 -13.04
C ALA A 371 18.80 -18.85 -13.94
N LEU A 372 19.04 -18.95 -15.24
CA LEU A 372 18.17 -18.29 -16.21
C LEU A 372 16.80 -18.97 -16.24
N PRO A 373 15.70 -18.21 -16.36
CA PRO A 373 14.37 -18.78 -16.54
C PRO A 373 14.35 -19.71 -17.76
N PHE A 374 13.85 -20.92 -17.58
CA PHE A 374 13.66 -21.87 -18.68
C PHE A 374 12.20 -21.83 -19.14
N GLY A 375 12.01 -21.59 -20.44
CA GLY A 375 10.67 -21.56 -21.04
C GLY A 375 10.71 -21.13 -22.51
N SER A 376 9.55 -21.21 -23.16
CA SER A 376 9.39 -20.63 -24.49
C SER A 376 9.48 -19.11 -24.39
N THR A 377 10.26 -18.48 -25.26
CA THR A 377 10.31 -17.03 -25.40
C THR A 377 9.26 -16.59 -26.42
N PRO A 378 8.07 -16.13 -26.01
CA PRO A 378 7.14 -15.54 -26.96
C PRO A 378 7.72 -14.24 -27.52
N ILE A 379 7.38 -13.94 -28.79
CA ILE A 379 7.72 -12.62 -29.36
C ILE A 379 7.03 -11.57 -28.46
N GLY A 380 7.83 -10.77 -27.81
CA GLY A 380 7.37 -9.68 -26.95
C GLY A 380 6.70 -8.57 -27.76
N GLY A 381 6.01 -7.67 -27.07
CA GLY A 381 5.39 -6.47 -27.61
C GLY A 381 4.09 -6.12 -26.89
N SER A 382 3.79 -4.83 -26.85
CA SER A 382 2.53 -4.34 -26.28
C SER A 382 1.34 -4.79 -27.12
N ARG A 383 0.27 -5.24 -26.48
CA ARG A 383 -0.98 -5.68 -27.13
C ARG A 383 -2.19 -5.12 -26.37
N GLY A 384 -3.35 -5.08 -27.03
CA GLY A 384 -4.60 -4.65 -26.41
C GLY A 384 -4.46 -3.28 -25.72
N LYS A 385 -4.88 -3.19 -24.48
CA LYS A 385 -4.87 -1.94 -23.71
C LYS A 385 -3.49 -1.28 -23.60
N GLU A 386 -2.44 -2.06 -23.42
CA GLU A 386 -1.08 -1.52 -23.30
C GLU A 386 -0.60 -0.91 -24.62
N LEU A 387 -0.93 -1.52 -25.77
CA LEU A 387 -0.63 -0.95 -27.08
C LEU A 387 -1.32 0.40 -27.30
N VAL A 388 -2.61 0.49 -26.94
CA VAL A 388 -3.37 1.75 -27.03
C VAL A 388 -2.72 2.82 -26.15
N LYS A 389 -2.43 2.51 -24.89
CA LYS A 389 -1.79 3.43 -23.94
C LYS A 389 -0.43 3.91 -24.43
N ASP A 390 0.41 3.01 -24.93
CA ASP A 390 1.75 3.37 -25.42
C ASP A 390 1.66 4.30 -26.62
N ARG A 391 0.80 3.99 -27.60
CA ARG A 391 0.61 4.83 -28.80
C ARG A 391 0.04 6.21 -28.46
N VAL A 392 -0.96 6.28 -27.59
CA VAL A 392 -1.53 7.56 -27.14
C VAL A 392 -0.48 8.39 -26.41
N ARG A 393 0.25 7.78 -25.46
CA ARG A 393 1.34 8.46 -24.75
C ARG A 393 2.38 9.02 -25.71
N GLU A 394 2.85 8.20 -26.65
CA GLU A 394 3.84 8.61 -27.63
C GLU A 394 3.34 9.74 -28.53
N SER A 395 2.08 9.68 -28.97
CA SER A 395 1.47 10.71 -29.80
C SER A 395 1.39 12.05 -29.05
N LEU A 396 0.90 12.04 -27.81
CA LEU A 396 0.78 13.26 -27.00
C LEU A 396 2.15 13.86 -26.67
N LEU A 397 3.15 13.05 -26.37
CA LEU A 397 4.54 13.51 -26.16
C LEU A 397 5.13 14.12 -27.43
N ARG A 398 4.93 13.51 -28.59
CA ARG A 398 5.37 14.05 -29.90
C ARG A 398 4.67 15.35 -30.25
N SER A 399 3.43 15.55 -29.82
CA SER A 399 2.69 16.80 -29.96
C SER A 399 3.14 17.90 -28.98
N GLY A 400 4.15 17.64 -28.14
CA GLY A 400 4.79 18.62 -27.26
C GLY A 400 4.15 18.73 -25.86
N LEU A 401 3.24 17.82 -25.49
CA LEU A 401 2.64 17.85 -24.15
C LEU A 401 3.57 17.26 -23.09
N THR A 402 3.44 17.76 -21.87
CA THR A 402 4.12 17.22 -20.69
C THR A 402 3.18 16.29 -19.94
N GLN A 403 3.64 15.06 -19.67
CA GLN A 403 2.89 14.10 -18.87
C GLN A 403 2.99 14.46 -17.38
N ILE A 404 1.86 14.45 -16.70
CA ILE A 404 1.79 14.48 -15.22
C ILE A 404 1.28 13.15 -14.68
N ILE A 405 1.57 12.91 -13.40
CA ILE A 405 1.04 11.79 -12.64
C ILE A 405 0.52 12.35 -11.33
N SER A 406 -0.75 12.13 -11.05
CA SER A 406 -1.43 12.61 -9.85
C SER A 406 -1.99 11.47 -9.00
N HIS A 407 -2.38 11.80 -7.76
CA HIS A 407 -3.04 10.85 -6.87
C HIS A 407 -4.46 10.52 -7.34
N SER A 408 -4.85 9.26 -7.20
CA SER A 408 -6.24 8.82 -7.48
C SER A 408 -7.22 9.28 -6.40
N LEU A 409 -6.76 9.40 -5.16
CA LEU A 409 -7.53 9.97 -4.05
C LEU A 409 -7.34 11.48 -4.00
N ARG A 410 -8.44 12.20 -3.86
CA ARG A 410 -8.47 13.66 -3.82
C ARG A 410 -9.75 14.16 -3.15
N SER A 411 -9.85 15.45 -2.91
CA SER A 411 -11.12 16.12 -2.55
C SER A 411 -11.96 16.43 -3.78
N VAL A 412 -13.23 16.72 -3.55
CA VAL A 412 -14.20 17.15 -4.58
C VAL A 412 -13.72 18.40 -5.33
N HIS A 413 -14.00 18.46 -6.64
CA HIS A 413 -13.57 19.56 -7.50
C HIS A 413 -14.65 19.94 -8.54
N PRO A 414 -14.75 21.21 -8.97
CA PRO A 414 -15.73 21.66 -9.95
C PRO A 414 -15.69 20.98 -11.33
N LEU A 415 -14.57 20.38 -11.68
CA LEU A 415 -14.39 19.62 -12.93
C LEU A 415 -14.63 18.11 -12.78
N ASP A 416 -15.08 17.63 -11.61
CA ASP A 416 -15.46 16.22 -11.45
C ASP A 416 -16.65 15.85 -12.34
N GLU A 417 -16.67 14.62 -12.83
CA GLU A 417 -17.82 14.06 -13.54
C GLU A 417 -19.02 14.03 -12.59
N PRO A 418 -20.22 14.47 -13.04
CA PRO A 418 -21.43 14.37 -12.25
C PRO A 418 -21.93 12.92 -12.18
N CYS A 419 -21.30 12.12 -11.33
CA CYS A 419 -21.64 10.71 -11.12
C CYS A 419 -21.63 10.37 -9.63
N GLU A 420 -22.15 9.19 -9.29
CA GLU A 420 -22.03 8.64 -7.93
C GLU A 420 -20.55 8.38 -7.61
N ARG A 421 -20.09 8.90 -6.48
CA ARG A 421 -18.67 8.90 -6.11
C ARG A 421 -18.29 7.67 -5.32
N VAL A 422 -17.06 7.25 -5.53
CA VAL A 422 -16.42 6.18 -4.76
C VAL A 422 -15.55 6.80 -3.68
N ALA A 423 -15.87 6.53 -2.42
CA ALA A 423 -15.14 7.07 -1.27
C ALA A 423 -14.69 5.96 -0.31
N PRO A 424 -13.49 6.04 0.28
CA PRO A 424 -13.08 5.13 1.35
C PRO A 424 -13.96 5.32 2.59
N ARG A 425 -14.22 4.23 3.34
CA ARG A 425 -14.98 4.31 4.61
C ARG A 425 -14.29 5.17 5.67
N GLN A 426 -12.95 5.19 5.66
CA GLN A 426 -12.12 5.97 6.57
C GLN A 426 -11.00 6.61 5.75
N PRO A 427 -11.21 7.83 5.21
CA PRO A 427 -10.18 8.54 4.47
C PRO A 427 -9.03 8.96 5.40
N ALA A 428 -7.82 8.96 4.86
CA ALA A 428 -6.63 9.36 5.63
C ALA A 428 -6.62 10.86 5.96
N SER A 429 -7.19 11.68 5.09
CA SER A 429 -7.34 13.14 5.29
C SER A 429 -8.50 13.66 4.43
N PRO A 430 -9.05 14.86 4.73
CA PRO A 430 -10.09 15.50 3.92
C PRO A 430 -9.67 15.79 2.48
N GLU A 431 -8.36 15.95 2.23
CA GLU A 431 -7.82 16.19 0.89
C GLU A 431 -7.77 14.91 0.02
N HIS A 432 -7.99 13.74 0.63
CA HIS A 432 -7.91 12.42 -0.01
C HIS A 432 -9.11 11.55 0.36
N ASP A 433 -10.31 12.12 0.29
CA ASP A 433 -11.55 11.49 0.75
C ASP A 433 -12.36 10.81 -0.35
N THR A 434 -12.02 11.03 -1.63
CA THR A 434 -12.78 10.52 -2.78
C THR A 434 -11.86 10.03 -3.89
N LEU A 435 -12.21 8.94 -4.56
CA LEU A 435 -11.56 8.53 -5.78
C LEU A 435 -12.01 9.42 -6.95
N ARG A 436 -11.07 9.81 -7.82
CA ARG A 436 -11.33 10.68 -8.97
C ARG A 436 -12.26 10.02 -9.98
N SER A 437 -13.27 10.74 -10.43
CA SER A 437 -14.17 10.34 -11.53
C SER A 437 -13.74 10.87 -12.90
N SER A 438 -12.77 11.79 -12.94
CA SER A 438 -12.18 12.41 -14.13
C SER A 438 -10.71 12.75 -13.86
N LEU A 439 -9.91 12.88 -14.92
CA LEU A 439 -8.53 13.36 -14.84
C LEU A 439 -8.43 14.90 -14.98
N LEU A 440 -9.49 15.56 -15.44
CA LEU A 440 -9.51 17.00 -15.66
C LEU A 440 -9.22 17.81 -14.39
N PRO A 441 -9.77 17.46 -13.21
CA PRO A 441 -9.42 18.10 -11.96
C PRO A 441 -7.93 18.04 -11.63
N CYS A 442 -7.29 16.90 -11.90
CA CYS A 442 -5.87 16.69 -11.63
C CYS A 442 -4.99 17.59 -12.51
N LEU A 443 -5.37 17.71 -13.79
CA LEU A 443 -4.70 18.62 -14.72
C LEU A 443 -4.90 20.09 -14.34
N ALA A 444 -6.09 20.47 -13.90
CA ALA A 444 -6.38 21.83 -13.41
C ALA A 444 -5.55 22.19 -12.17
N ASP A 445 -5.46 21.30 -11.20
CA ASP A 445 -4.62 21.48 -10.01
C ASP A 445 -3.14 21.59 -10.36
N ALA A 446 -2.66 20.78 -11.30
CA ALA A 446 -1.28 20.86 -11.78
C ALA A 446 -1.01 22.18 -12.50
N ALA A 447 -1.92 22.63 -13.37
CA ALA A 447 -1.80 23.92 -14.06
C ALA A 447 -1.76 25.09 -13.06
N ARG A 448 -2.64 25.10 -12.07
CA ARG A 448 -2.67 26.11 -11.03
C ARG A 448 -1.37 26.14 -10.21
N ARG A 449 -0.83 24.98 -9.83
CA ARG A 449 0.42 24.88 -9.04
C ARG A 449 1.64 25.35 -9.82
N ASN A 450 1.68 25.13 -11.12
CA ASN A 450 2.80 25.54 -11.96
C ASN A 450 2.78 27.04 -12.30
N GLY A 451 1.64 27.76 -12.08
CA GLY A 451 1.56 29.21 -12.22
C GLY A 451 1.89 29.75 -13.61
N GLY A 452 2.09 28.85 -14.57
CA GLY A 452 2.46 29.18 -15.94
C GLY A 452 1.26 29.59 -16.78
N LYS A 453 1.47 30.46 -17.76
CA LYS A 453 0.43 30.89 -18.70
C LYS A 453 0.35 29.98 -19.92
N ASP A 454 1.48 29.40 -20.31
CA ASP A 454 1.61 28.57 -21.50
C ASP A 454 1.81 27.10 -21.07
N LEU A 455 0.71 26.37 -20.94
CA LEU A 455 0.72 25.00 -20.41
C LEU A 455 0.05 24.03 -21.39
N GLN A 456 0.75 22.92 -21.61
CA GLN A 456 0.30 21.80 -22.46
C GLN A 456 0.56 20.52 -21.68
N LEU A 457 -0.46 20.06 -20.95
CA LEU A 457 -0.36 18.96 -20.02
C LEU A 457 -1.24 17.79 -20.44
N PHE A 458 -0.82 16.59 -20.12
CA PHE A 458 -1.68 15.42 -20.18
C PHE A 458 -1.46 14.47 -19.02
N GLU A 459 -2.49 13.71 -18.71
CA GLU A 459 -2.42 12.58 -17.78
C GLU A 459 -3.11 11.37 -18.38
N MET A 460 -2.58 10.19 -18.06
CA MET A 460 -3.21 8.91 -18.37
C MET A 460 -3.36 8.13 -17.08
N GLY A 461 -4.57 7.72 -16.77
CA GLY A 461 -4.83 7.03 -15.52
C GLY A 461 -6.23 6.46 -15.42
N LYS A 462 -6.47 5.71 -14.37
CA LYS A 462 -7.79 5.20 -14.06
C LYS A 462 -8.67 6.28 -13.42
N VAL A 463 -9.93 6.27 -13.80
CA VAL A 463 -11.02 6.98 -13.14
C VAL A 463 -12.00 5.97 -12.58
N PHE A 464 -12.75 6.35 -11.55
CA PHE A 464 -13.57 5.45 -10.75
C PHE A 464 -14.97 6.02 -10.59
N TYR A 465 -15.96 5.19 -10.76
CA TYR A 465 -17.35 5.56 -10.59
C TYR A 465 -18.17 4.37 -10.07
N GLN A 466 -19.32 4.70 -9.50
CA GLN A 466 -20.28 3.73 -9.02
C GLN A 466 -21.59 3.93 -9.78
N HIS A 467 -22.22 2.85 -10.16
CA HIS A 467 -23.55 2.86 -10.78
C HIS A 467 -24.38 1.71 -10.20
N GLU A 468 -25.56 2.02 -9.67
CA GLU A 468 -26.45 1.04 -9.04
C GLU A 468 -25.77 0.15 -7.99
N GLY A 469 -24.78 0.69 -7.26
CA GLY A 469 -24.02 -0.03 -6.23
C GLY A 469 -22.84 -0.85 -6.74
N GLU A 470 -22.63 -0.96 -8.05
CA GLU A 470 -21.47 -1.62 -8.64
C GLU A 470 -20.35 -0.62 -8.93
N PHE A 471 -19.11 -1.02 -8.59
CA PHE A 471 -17.92 -0.21 -8.82
C PHE A 471 -17.34 -0.51 -10.19
N SER A 472 -16.97 0.57 -10.90
CA SER A 472 -16.31 0.47 -12.19
C SER A 472 -15.06 1.35 -12.24
N GLU A 473 -14.07 0.92 -13.02
CA GLU A 473 -12.89 1.69 -13.31
C GLU A 473 -12.59 1.63 -14.81
N THR A 474 -12.18 2.76 -15.38
CA THR A 474 -11.82 2.88 -16.80
C THR A 474 -10.54 3.69 -16.93
N THR A 475 -9.68 3.32 -17.88
CA THR A 475 -8.48 4.09 -18.18
C THR A 475 -8.81 5.22 -19.14
N TYR A 476 -8.47 6.45 -18.75
CA TYR A 476 -8.63 7.65 -19.57
C TYR A 476 -7.28 8.27 -19.92
N ALA A 477 -7.26 9.01 -21.02
CA ALA A 477 -6.27 10.04 -21.29
C ALA A 477 -6.97 11.38 -21.30
N ALA A 478 -6.41 12.36 -20.58
CA ALA A 478 -6.93 13.72 -20.59
C ALA A 478 -5.82 14.71 -20.93
N VAL A 479 -6.20 15.81 -21.59
CA VAL A 479 -5.29 16.89 -21.97
C VAL A 479 -5.84 18.24 -21.48
N LEU A 480 -4.91 19.13 -21.14
CA LEU A 480 -5.19 20.53 -20.81
C LEU A 480 -4.24 21.41 -21.61
N TYR A 481 -4.80 22.35 -22.34
CA TYR A 481 -4.08 23.37 -23.08
C TYR A 481 -4.50 24.77 -22.62
N GLN A 482 -3.52 25.62 -22.36
CA GLN A 482 -3.72 26.98 -21.91
C GLN A 482 -2.62 27.89 -22.45
N GLY A 483 -2.97 29.14 -22.83
CA GLY A 483 -2.00 30.17 -23.26
C GLY A 483 -1.57 30.09 -24.71
N ASN A 484 -0.30 30.25 -24.99
CA ASN A 484 0.25 30.22 -26.34
C ASN A 484 0.46 28.77 -26.84
N LEU A 485 0.18 28.53 -28.12
CA LEU A 485 0.37 27.22 -28.75
C LEU A 485 1.85 26.82 -28.81
N VAL A 486 2.73 27.78 -29.04
CA VAL A 486 4.19 27.63 -29.02
C VAL A 486 4.83 28.78 -28.26
N PRO A 487 5.96 28.58 -27.61
CA PRO A 487 6.65 29.68 -26.92
C PRO A 487 7.17 30.70 -27.96
N PRO A 488 7.11 32.02 -27.66
CA PRO A 488 7.66 33.04 -28.56
C PRO A 488 9.18 32.86 -28.66
N GLN A 489 9.70 32.85 -29.89
CA GLN A 489 11.13 32.70 -30.16
C GLN A 489 11.92 33.98 -29.91
N ARG A 490 11.24 35.15 -29.96
CA ARG A 490 11.82 36.44 -29.73
C ARG A 490 10.86 37.42 -29.02
N GLN A 491 11.38 38.42 -28.35
CA GLN A 491 10.57 39.41 -27.69
C GLN A 491 9.65 40.17 -28.68
N GLY A 492 8.37 40.29 -28.33
CA GLY A 492 7.35 40.96 -29.15
C GLY A 492 6.79 40.13 -30.30
N GLU A 493 7.20 38.87 -30.46
CA GLU A 493 6.60 37.97 -31.44
C GLU A 493 5.15 37.64 -31.07
N LYS A 494 4.25 37.78 -32.03
CA LYS A 494 2.87 37.32 -31.89
C LYS A 494 2.81 35.86 -32.29
N VAL A 495 2.59 34.98 -31.31
CA VAL A 495 2.38 33.57 -31.53
C VAL A 495 0.87 33.23 -31.43
N PRO A 496 0.41 32.20 -32.15
CA PRO A 496 -0.97 31.79 -32.07
C PRO A 496 -1.28 31.30 -30.65
N GLN A 497 -2.45 31.69 -30.15
CA GLN A 497 -2.97 31.18 -28.89
C GLN A 497 -3.68 29.86 -29.11
N VAL A 498 -3.75 29.05 -28.04
CA VAL A 498 -4.50 27.82 -28.00
C VAL A 498 -5.98 28.12 -28.22
N ASP A 499 -6.60 27.34 -29.09
CA ASP A 499 -8.03 27.34 -29.34
C ASP A 499 -8.59 25.92 -29.42
N PHE A 500 -9.89 25.80 -29.61
CA PHE A 500 -10.57 24.51 -29.74
C PHE A 500 -9.99 23.66 -30.88
N PHE A 501 -9.68 24.25 -32.02
CA PHE A 501 -9.20 23.53 -33.21
C PHE A 501 -7.75 23.07 -33.07
N SER A 502 -6.94 23.78 -32.31
CA SER A 502 -5.56 23.37 -32.01
C SER A 502 -5.55 22.03 -31.23
N VAL A 503 -6.40 21.89 -30.23
CA VAL A 503 -6.48 20.64 -29.43
C VAL A 503 -7.20 19.54 -30.22
N LYS A 504 -8.21 19.89 -31.02
CA LYS A 504 -8.86 18.96 -31.95
C LYS A 504 -7.83 18.33 -32.90
N ALA A 505 -6.91 19.12 -33.47
CA ALA A 505 -5.86 18.60 -34.34
C ALA A 505 -4.91 17.61 -33.66
N VAL A 506 -4.55 17.87 -32.41
CA VAL A 506 -3.73 16.92 -31.58
C VAL A 506 -4.46 15.61 -31.37
N LEU A 507 -5.76 15.65 -31.09
CA LEU A 507 -6.56 14.43 -30.98
C LEU A 507 -6.66 13.70 -32.32
N GLU A 508 -6.95 14.41 -33.42
CA GLU A 508 -7.00 13.82 -34.76
C GLU A 508 -5.68 13.12 -35.10
N ASP A 509 -4.53 13.75 -34.84
CA ASP A 509 -3.22 13.13 -35.03
C ASP A 509 -3.01 11.89 -34.16
N THR A 510 -3.47 11.93 -32.91
CA THR A 510 -3.45 10.79 -31.99
C THR A 510 -4.26 9.62 -32.56
N PHE A 511 -5.46 9.87 -33.10
CA PHE A 511 -6.29 8.83 -33.72
C PHE A 511 -5.73 8.33 -35.06
N VAL A 512 -5.00 9.16 -35.79
CA VAL A 512 -4.19 8.73 -36.97
C VAL A 512 -3.11 7.73 -36.52
N ASN A 513 -2.38 8.03 -35.44
CA ASN A 513 -1.34 7.14 -34.92
C ASN A 513 -1.92 5.83 -34.33
N LEU A 514 -3.17 5.83 -33.90
CA LEU A 514 -3.89 4.62 -33.52
C LEU A 514 -4.37 3.79 -34.70
N GLY A 515 -4.42 4.38 -35.91
CA GLY A 515 -4.91 3.74 -37.14
C GLY A 515 -6.44 3.66 -37.25
N ILE A 516 -7.16 4.56 -36.58
CA ILE A 516 -8.64 4.59 -36.53
C ILE A 516 -9.22 5.97 -36.85
N ALA A 517 -8.45 6.82 -37.51
CA ALA A 517 -8.88 8.18 -37.89
C ALA A 517 -10.13 8.24 -38.78
N ASP A 518 -10.35 7.21 -39.60
CA ASP A 518 -11.53 7.07 -40.44
C ASP A 518 -12.82 6.76 -39.67
N GLN A 519 -12.71 6.33 -38.43
CA GLN A 519 -13.83 6.09 -37.53
C GLN A 519 -14.10 7.24 -36.54
N LEU A 520 -13.19 8.24 -36.50
CA LEU A 520 -13.26 9.38 -35.59
C LEU A 520 -14.31 10.38 -36.05
N ASP A 521 -15.18 10.77 -35.14
CA ASP A 521 -16.18 11.80 -35.38
C ASP A 521 -16.29 12.75 -34.18
N PHE A 522 -16.47 14.04 -34.47
CA PHE A 522 -16.74 15.08 -33.46
C PHE A 522 -18.17 15.61 -33.69
N LYS A 523 -19.04 15.39 -32.72
CA LYS A 523 -20.43 15.86 -32.79
C LYS A 523 -20.59 17.01 -31.81
N SER A 524 -21.09 18.14 -32.29
CA SER A 524 -21.49 19.23 -31.40
C SER A 524 -22.63 18.75 -30.51
N PHE A 525 -22.59 19.10 -29.24
CA PHE A 525 -23.67 18.82 -28.32
C PHE A 525 -23.83 19.98 -27.34
N ASP A 526 -25.07 20.20 -26.87
CA ASP A 526 -25.31 21.11 -25.77
C ASP A 526 -24.98 20.37 -24.46
N PRO A 527 -24.04 20.85 -23.66
CA PRO A 527 -23.73 20.24 -22.36
C PRO A 527 -24.89 20.33 -21.38
N GLY A 528 -25.98 21.10 -21.69
CA GLY A 528 -27.15 21.22 -20.85
C GLY A 528 -26.80 21.81 -19.49
N ASP A 529 -27.13 21.08 -18.42
CA ASP A 529 -26.82 21.48 -17.04
C ASP A 529 -25.35 21.20 -16.61
N ASP A 530 -24.54 20.60 -17.47
CA ASP A 530 -23.12 20.39 -17.19
C ASP A 530 -22.33 21.69 -17.30
N LYS A 531 -22.21 22.37 -16.19
CA LYS A 531 -21.51 23.66 -16.08
C LYS A 531 -20.01 23.60 -16.13
N ARG A 532 -19.40 22.44 -16.33
CA ARG A 532 -17.94 22.30 -16.48
C ARG A 532 -17.45 22.96 -17.76
N PHE A 533 -18.25 22.93 -18.83
CA PHE A 533 -17.86 23.28 -20.18
C PHE A 533 -18.62 24.47 -20.75
N HIS A 534 -17.99 25.14 -21.72
CA HIS A 534 -18.58 26.25 -22.43
C HIS A 534 -19.76 25.77 -23.30
N PRO A 535 -20.96 26.41 -23.25
CA PRO A 535 -22.17 25.88 -23.86
C PRO A 535 -22.11 25.72 -25.40
N THR A 536 -21.26 26.47 -26.08
CA THR A 536 -21.19 26.46 -27.56
C THR A 536 -19.81 26.00 -28.10
N ARG A 537 -18.85 25.66 -27.22
CA ARG A 537 -17.50 25.24 -27.60
C ARG A 537 -17.18 23.87 -27.01
N THR A 538 -18.05 22.93 -27.34
CA THR A 538 -18.04 21.57 -26.82
C THR A 538 -18.36 20.58 -27.94
N ALA A 539 -17.62 19.47 -27.98
CA ALA A 539 -17.88 18.36 -28.89
C ALA A 539 -17.73 17.03 -28.16
N ALA A 540 -18.66 16.14 -28.43
CA ALA A 540 -18.53 14.73 -28.08
C ALA A 540 -17.63 14.01 -29.08
N ILE A 541 -16.74 13.16 -28.62
CA ILE A 541 -15.80 12.38 -29.44
C ILE A 541 -16.37 10.97 -29.62
N TYR A 542 -16.50 10.53 -30.84
CA TYR A 542 -17.00 9.21 -31.21
C TYR A 542 -15.94 8.44 -32.00
N VAL A 543 -15.91 7.12 -31.79
CA VAL A 543 -15.24 6.16 -32.67
C VAL A 543 -16.29 5.19 -33.16
N GLY A 544 -16.64 5.29 -34.44
CA GLY A 544 -17.85 4.66 -34.97
C GLY A 544 -19.08 5.24 -34.27
N GLU A 545 -19.89 4.36 -33.65
CA GLU A 545 -21.06 4.75 -32.89
C GLU A 545 -20.80 4.91 -31.38
N ILE A 546 -19.58 4.62 -30.90
CA ILE A 546 -19.24 4.63 -29.47
C ILE A 546 -18.80 6.04 -29.06
N HIS A 547 -19.48 6.65 -28.09
CA HIS A 547 -19.04 7.88 -27.44
C HIS A 547 -17.84 7.56 -26.55
N VAL A 548 -16.66 8.07 -26.87
CA VAL A 548 -15.40 7.74 -26.20
C VAL A 548 -14.86 8.90 -25.37
N GLY A 549 -15.41 10.12 -25.49
CA GLY A 549 -14.91 11.24 -24.72
C GLY A 549 -15.48 12.60 -25.12
N THR A 550 -14.88 13.65 -24.55
CA THR A 550 -15.32 15.04 -24.75
C THR A 550 -14.11 15.94 -25.01
N LEU A 551 -14.29 16.90 -25.92
CA LEU A 551 -13.39 18.02 -26.16
C LEU A 551 -14.17 19.33 -25.93
N ALA A 552 -13.67 20.19 -25.04
CA ALA A 552 -14.41 21.40 -24.69
C ALA A 552 -13.49 22.54 -24.23
N GLN A 553 -13.95 23.77 -24.43
CA GLN A 553 -13.44 24.90 -23.66
C GLN A 553 -14.06 24.89 -22.26
N ILE A 554 -13.27 25.21 -21.24
CA ILE A 554 -13.75 25.34 -19.86
C ILE A 554 -14.83 26.42 -19.74
N HIS A 555 -15.83 26.21 -18.88
CA HIS A 555 -16.82 27.26 -18.59
C HIS A 555 -16.14 28.45 -17.87
N PRO A 556 -16.41 29.72 -18.27
CA PRO A 556 -15.74 30.88 -17.68
C PRO A 556 -15.87 30.98 -16.14
N LEU A 557 -16.99 30.56 -15.57
CA LEU A 557 -17.20 30.56 -14.13
C LEU A 557 -16.32 29.50 -13.44
N VAL A 558 -16.21 28.31 -14.03
CA VAL A 558 -15.35 27.23 -13.51
C VAL A 558 -13.89 27.59 -13.67
N ALA A 559 -13.50 28.23 -14.77
CA ALA A 559 -12.15 28.75 -14.95
C ALA A 559 -11.75 29.71 -13.83
N LYS A 560 -12.66 30.65 -13.48
CA LYS A 560 -12.44 31.59 -12.38
C LYS A 560 -12.31 30.88 -11.02
N GLU A 561 -13.15 29.88 -10.76
CA GLU A 561 -13.15 29.12 -9.51
C GLU A 561 -11.88 28.27 -9.36
N THR A 562 -11.43 27.64 -10.44
CA THR A 562 -10.26 26.77 -10.47
C THR A 562 -8.93 27.51 -10.68
N GLY A 563 -8.98 28.81 -10.99
CA GLY A 563 -7.79 29.63 -11.25
C GLY A 563 -7.15 29.36 -12.62
N LEU A 564 -7.92 28.82 -13.58
CA LEU A 564 -7.50 28.62 -14.97
C LEU A 564 -7.87 29.82 -15.85
N GLU A 565 -7.22 29.93 -17.02
CA GLU A 565 -7.61 30.93 -18.01
C GLU A 565 -8.95 30.56 -18.69
N PRO A 566 -9.81 31.57 -19.02
CA PRO A 566 -11.10 31.30 -19.63
C PRO A 566 -11.05 30.63 -21.02
N ASN A 567 -9.93 30.69 -21.69
CA ASN A 567 -9.68 30.06 -23.00
C ASN A 567 -9.03 28.67 -22.89
N THR A 568 -8.91 28.12 -21.66
CA THR A 568 -8.39 26.76 -21.47
C THR A 568 -9.23 25.72 -22.19
N ILE A 569 -8.57 24.87 -22.97
CA ILE A 569 -9.20 23.76 -23.69
C ILE A 569 -8.85 22.46 -22.97
N LEU A 570 -9.88 21.66 -22.76
CA LEU A 570 -9.83 20.38 -22.04
C LEU A 570 -10.33 19.27 -22.97
N ALA A 571 -9.70 18.11 -22.92
CA ALA A 571 -10.29 16.91 -23.51
C ALA A 571 -10.01 15.70 -22.63
N GLU A 572 -10.91 14.73 -22.67
CA GLU A 572 -10.78 13.46 -21.95
C GLU A 572 -11.34 12.33 -22.81
N VAL A 573 -10.60 11.23 -22.95
CA VAL A 573 -10.93 10.09 -23.82
C VAL A 573 -10.75 8.77 -23.08
N ALA A 574 -11.76 7.91 -23.11
CA ALA A 574 -11.74 6.56 -22.54
C ALA A 574 -10.92 5.61 -23.41
N LEU A 575 -9.73 5.25 -22.98
CA LEU A 575 -8.82 4.40 -23.77
C LEU A 575 -9.25 2.94 -23.82
N ASP A 576 -9.88 2.44 -22.78
CA ASP A 576 -10.32 1.05 -22.73
C ASP A 576 -11.37 0.73 -23.81
N TRP A 577 -12.12 1.72 -24.27
CA TRP A 577 -13.15 1.59 -25.33
C TRP A 577 -12.58 1.65 -26.74
N LEU A 578 -11.30 2.01 -26.89
CA LEU A 578 -10.61 2.05 -28.18
C LEU A 578 -9.95 0.72 -28.56
N VAL A 579 -9.81 -0.20 -27.62
CA VAL A 579 -8.97 -1.42 -27.77
C VAL A 579 -9.39 -2.27 -28.96
N ASP A 580 -10.71 -2.46 -29.14
CA ASP A 580 -11.23 -3.30 -30.21
C ASP A 580 -11.17 -2.62 -31.61
N ALA A 581 -11.14 -1.29 -31.63
CA ALA A 581 -11.04 -0.52 -32.87
C ALA A 581 -9.58 -0.43 -33.37
N VAL A 582 -8.59 -0.46 -32.45
CA VAL A 582 -7.19 -0.26 -32.79
C VAL A 582 -6.57 -1.52 -33.41
N THR A 583 -6.07 -1.39 -34.61
CA THR A 583 -5.36 -2.48 -35.30
C THR A 583 -3.87 -2.49 -34.95
N PRO A 584 -3.26 -3.67 -34.68
CA PRO A 584 -1.83 -3.75 -34.37
C PRO A 584 -0.92 -3.31 -35.56
N ARG A 585 -1.41 -3.40 -36.78
CA ARG A 585 -0.64 -3.09 -37.97
C ARG A 585 -1.19 -1.86 -38.67
N LEU A 586 -0.31 -0.90 -38.98
CA LEU A 586 -0.64 0.22 -39.85
C LEU A 586 -0.78 -0.28 -41.28
N ASN A 587 -1.84 0.13 -41.96
CA ASN A 587 -2.04 -0.16 -43.38
C ASN A 587 -1.35 0.91 -44.21
N ILE A 588 -0.18 0.60 -44.79
CA ILE A 588 0.59 1.52 -45.59
C ILE A 588 0.08 1.46 -47.03
N LYS A 589 -0.48 2.57 -47.52
CA LYS A 589 -0.87 2.70 -48.90
C LYS A 589 0.35 3.03 -49.80
N SER A 590 0.36 2.50 -51.01
CA SER A 590 1.41 2.80 -52.00
C SER A 590 1.42 4.30 -52.33
N ILE A 591 2.61 4.90 -52.32
CA ILE A 591 2.77 6.31 -52.68
C ILE A 591 2.72 6.41 -54.20
N SER A 592 1.80 7.23 -54.74
CA SER A 592 1.74 7.52 -56.17
C SER A 592 2.94 8.34 -56.62
N ARG A 593 3.50 7.98 -57.75
CA ARG A 593 4.60 8.74 -58.44
C ARG A 593 4.08 9.87 -59.30
N ASN A 594 2.77 9.94 -59.53
CA ASN A 594 2.16 10.95 -60.41
C ASN A 594 1.89 12.25 -59.64
N PRO A 595 2.02 13.42 -60.31
CA PRO A 595 1.68 14.70 -59.70
C PRO A 595 0.19 14.81 -59.41
N ALA A 596 -0.13 15.50 -58.30
CA ALA A 596 -1.51 15.83 -57.97
C ALA A 596 -1.97 17.09 -58.71
N THR A 597 -3.26 17.15 -59.04
CA THR A 597 -3.91 18.34 -59.59
C THR A 597 -4.75 19.02 -58.52
N ARG A 598 -4.61 20.34 -58.38
CA ARG A 598 -5.36 21.13 -57.38
C ARG A 598 -6.45 21.98 -58.03
N ARG A 599 -7.59 22.09 -57.37
CA ARG A 599 -8.68 23.02 -57.67
C ARG A 599 -9.17 23.66 -56.39
N ASP A 600 -9.41 24.96 -56.47
CA ASP A 600 -10.01 25.71 -55.36
C ASP A 600 -11.43 26.10 -55.76
N ILE A 601 -12.35 25.97 -54.84
CA ILE A 601 -13.75 26.40 -55.02
C ILE A 601 -14.13 27.35 -53.88
N ALA A 602 -14.96 28.33 -54.20
CA ALA A 602 -15.59 29.17 -53.20
C ALA A 602 -17.10 28.98 -53.27
N ILE A 603 -17.74 28.63 -52.19
CA ILE A 603 -19.17 28.39 -52.13
C ILE A 603 -19.84 29.29 -51.10
N LEU A 604 -21.02 29.74 -51.40
CA LEU A 604 -21.93 30.38 -50.43
C LEU A 604 -22.93 29.37 -49.92
N ILE A 605 -23.00 29.21 -48.59
CA ILE A 605 -23.84 28.21 -47.95
C ILE A 605 -24.44 28.78 -46.67
N ASP A 606 -25.57 28.26 -46.21
CA ASP A 606 -26.23 28.67 -44.95
C ASP A 606 -25.35 28.35 -43.77
N LYS A 607 -25.26 29.25 -42.80
CA LYS A 607 -24.49 29.05 -41.54
C LYS A 607 -24.98 27.89 -40.69
N SER A 608 -26.22 27.46 -40.88
CA SER A 608 -26.80 26.30 -40.20
C SER A 608 -26.31 24.96 -40.76
N THR A 609 -25.70 24.97 -41.98
CA THR A 609 -25.15 23.76 -42.58
C THR A 609 -23.81 23.46 -42.00
N GLU A 610 -23.69 22.33 -41.28
CA GLU A 610 -22.44 21.89 -40.72
C GLU A 610 -21.40 21.56 -41.82
N PHE A 611 -20.13 21.96 -41.63
CA PHE A 611 -19.06 21.65 -42.58
C PHE A 611 -18.93 20.14 -42.82
N LYS A 612 -19.29 19.29 -41.86
CA LYS A 612 -19.33 17.84 -42.04
C LYS A 612 -20.21 17.38 -43.15
N GLN A 613 -21.37 18.02 -43.40
CA GLN A 613 -22.26 17.71 -44.51
C GLN A 613 -21.60 18.11 -45.83
N VAL A 614 -20.91 19.25 -45.87
CA VAL A 614 -20.11 19.71 -47.01
C VAL A 614 -18.98 18.75 -47.31
N ALA A 615 -18.24 18.33 -46.27
CA ALA A 615 -17.14 17.37 -46.36
C ALA A 615 -17.60 16.00 -46.90
N LEU A 616 -18.75 15.50 -46.41
CA LEU A 616 -19.33 14.24 -46.86
C LEU A 616 -19.74 14.31 -48.34
N ALA A 617 -20.35 15.42 -48.77
CA ALA A 617 -20.70 15.64 -50.18
C ALA A 617 -19.45 15.67 -51.09
N ILE A 618 -18.40 16.33 -50.62
CA ILE A 618 -17.10 16.39 -51.33
C ILE A 618 -16.46 14.99 -51.43
N GLN A 619 -16.42 14.24 -50.33
CA GLN A 619 -15.83 12.89 -50.32
C GLN A 619 -16.60 11.92 -51.21
N THR A 620 -17.94 11.92 -51.09
CA THR A 620 -18.79 11.01 -51.85
C THR A 620 -18.71 11.26 -53.34
N SER A 621 -18.75 12.53 -53.77
CA SER A 621 -18.71 12.89 -55.18
C SER A 621 -17.30 12.90 -55.79
N GLY A 622 -16.28 13.17 -54.95
CA GLY A 622 -14.87 13.09 -55.37
C GLY A 622 -14.34 11.67 -55.53
N GLY A 623 -14.92 10.71 -54.76
CA GLY A 623 -14.58 9.29 -54.82
C GLY A 623 -13.10 8.99 -54.65
N GLU A 624 -12.61 7.95 -55.34
CA GLU A 624 -11.22 7.52 -55.29
C GLU A 624 -10.22 8.51 -55.93
N LEU A 625 -10.71 9.44 -56.72
CA LEU A 625 -9.89 10.46 -57.35
C LEU A 625 -9.56 11.62 -56.44
N LEU A 626 -10.35 11.86 -55.40
CA LEU A 626 -10.10 12.89 -54.40
C LEU A 626 -9.07 12.37 -53.36
N GLU A 627 -7.83 12.88 -53.46
CA GLU A 627 -6.78 12.54 -52.49
C GLU A 627 -6.91 13.30 -51.19
N LYS A 628 -7.25 14.62 -51.27
CA LYS A 628 -7.32 15.51 -50.10
C LYS A 628 -8.25 16.68 -50.38
N TYR A 629 -8.91 17.17 -49.34
CA TYR A 629 -9.60 18.46 -49.34
C TYR A 629 -9.27 19.19 -48.03
N TRP A 630 -9.41 20.52 -48.03
CA TRP A 630 -9.23 21.36 -46.82
C TRP A 630 -9.98 22.67 -46.97
N LEU A 631 -10.50 23.16 -45.87
CA LEU A 631 -11.09 24.50 -45.74
C LEU A 631 -9.94 25.47 -45.47
N PHE A 632 -9.73 26.46 -46.34
CA PHE A 632 -8.65 27.45 -46.21
C PHE A 632 -9.17 28.85 -45.89
N ASP A 633 -10.47 29.14 -46.14
CA ASP A 633 -11.05 30.44 -45.87
C ASP A 633 -12.53 30.31 -45.45
N VAL A 634 -12.92 31.10 -44.46
CA VAL A 634 -14.32 31.30 -44.02
C VAL A 634 -14.54 32.80 -43.98
N PHE A 635 -15.30 33.30 -44.94
CA PHE A 635 -15.55 34.74 -45.03
C PHE A 635 -17.02 35.11 -44.71
N GLU A 636 -17.15 36.06 -43.83
CA GLU A 636 -18.41 36.69 -43.45
C GLU A 636 -18.23 38.20 -43.53
N GLY A 637 -19.07 38.90 -44.30
CA GLY A 637 -18.93 40.36 -44.40
C GLY A 637 -19.60 40.94 -45.63
N ALA A 638 -19.17 42.13 -46.07
CA ALA A 638 -19.75 42.85 -47.18
C ALA A 638 -19.82 41.99 -48.46
N GLY A 639 -20.98 41.84 -49.04
CA GLY A 639 -21.24 41.04 -50.25
C GLY A 639 -21.68 39.61 -50.00
N ILE A 640 -21.84 39.20 -48.70
CA ILE A 640 -22.41 37.91 -48.36
C ILE A 640 -23.85 38.15 -47.86
N PRO A 641 -24.87 37.37 -48.34
CA PRO A 641 -26.23 37.45 -47.82
C PRO A 641 -26.33 37.15 -46.31
N GLU A 642 -27.26 37.78 -45.64
CA GLU A 642 -27.52 37.52 -44.21
C GLU A 642 -27.87 36.04 -44.01
N GLY A 643 -27.33 35.43 -42.96
CA GLY A 643 -27.50 33.99 -42.64
C GLY A 643 -26.58 33.04 -43.45
N LYS A 644 -25.77 33.57 -44.37
CA LYS A 644 -24.80 32.76 -45.12
C LYS A 644 -23.35 33.11 -44.78
N HIS A 645 -22.46 32.21 -45.15
CA HIS A 645 -21.00 32.42 -45.21
C HIS A 645 -20.41 31.90 -46.53
N SER A 646 -19.23 32.41 -46.85
CA SER A 646 -18.46 31.88 -47.98
C SER A 646 -17.38 30.96 -47.49
N LEU A 647 -17.32 29.75 -48.01
CA LEU A 647 -16.27 28.75 -47.70
C LEU A 647 -15.31 28.62 -48.88
N GLY A 648 -14.03 28.87 -48.64
CA GLY A 648 -12.95 28.59 -49.58
C GLY A 648 -12.40 27.17 -49.35
N ILE A 649 -12.57 26.29 -50.30
CA ILE A 649 -12.22 24.87 -50.17
C ILE A 649 -11.21 24.48 -51.24
N GLY A 650 -10.05 23.95 -50.83
CA GLY A 650 -9.06 23.35 -51.69
C GLY A 650 -9.36 21.86 -51.93
N LEU A 651 -9.29 21.45 -53.18
CA LEU A 651 -9.48 20.06 -53.61
C LEU A 651 -8.21 19.57 -54.30
N GLN A 652 -7.68 18.43 -53.88
CA GLN A 652 -6.52 17.80 -54.48
C GLN A 652 -6.92 16.44 -55.05
N PHE A 653 -6.64 16.26 -56.33
CA PHE A 653 -6.96 15.04 -57.06
C PHE A 653 -5.70 14.31 -57.48
N ARG A 654 -5.73 12.98 -57.44
CA ARG A 654 -4.63 12.14 -57.93
C ARG A 654 -5.15 10.81 -58.48
N LYS A 655 -4.51 10.32 -59.52
CA LYS A 655 -4.69 8.96 -60.02
C LYS A 655 -3.51 8.08 -59.67
N GLN A 656 -3.77 6.80 -59.57
CA GLN A 656 -2.73 5.79 -59.49
C GLN A 656 -2.39 5.30 -60.92
N GLY A 657 -1.09 5.34 -61.28
CA GLY A 657 -0.61 4.81 -62.55
C GLY A 657 -0.62 5.76 -63.75
N GLU A 658 -1.40 6.85 -63.73
CA GLU A 658 -1.54 7.82 -64.80
C GLU A 658 -1.52 9.26 -64.29
N ASN A 659 -1.18 10.22 -65.18
CA ASN A 659 -1.29 11.63 -64.83
C ASN A 659 -2.75 12.08 -64.92
N PHE A 660 -3.13 12.98 -64.05
CA PHE A 660 -4.45 13.60 -64.02
C PHE A 660 -4.49 14.74 -65.04
N THR A 661 -5.47 14.74 -65.94
CA THR A 661 -5.61 15.83 -66.91
C THR A 661 -6.41 17.00 -66.31
N ASP A 662 -6.25 18.20 -66.91
CA ASP A 662 -7.00 19.38 -66.43
C ASP A 662 -8.52 19.26 -66.71
N GLU A 663 -8.90 18.56 -67.80
CA GLU A 663 -10.31 18.30 -68.08
C GLU A 663 -10.96 17.36 -67.08
N GLU A 664 -10.26 16.29 -66.72
CA GLU A 664 -10.73 15.36 -65.63
C GLU A 664 -10.85 16.07 -64.29
N GLY A 665 -9.87 16.95 -63.96
CA GLY A 665 -9.94 17.75 -62.73
C GLY A 665 -11.15 18.68 -62.70
N ASN A 666 -11.49 19.28 -63.81
CA ASN A 666 -12.67 20.12 -63.91
C ASN A 666 -13.98 19.29 -63.83
N GLN A 667 -14.02 18.12 -64.45
CA GLN A 667 -15.18 17.22 -64.36
C GLN A 667 -15.49 16.77 -62.93
N VAL A 668 -14.46 16.34 -62.18
CA VAL A 668 -14.63 15.94 -60.78
C VAL A 668 -15.01 17.13 -59.91
N ARG A 669 -14.41 18.32 -60.10
CA ARG A 669 -14.81 19.55 -59.44
C ARG A 669 -16.30 19.86 -59.71
N ASP A 670 -16.75 19.78 -60.95
CA ASP A 670 -18.13 20.10 -61.32
C ASP A 670 -19.13 19.09 -60.72
N LEU A 671 -18.75 17.82 -60.62
CA LEU A 671 -19.53 16.82 -59.89
C LEU A 671 -19.67 17.18 -58.37
N ILE A 672 -18.54 17.58 -57.76
CA ILE A 672 -18.53 18.03 -56.35
C ILE A 672 -19.43 19.26 -56.20
N VAL A 673 -19.32 20.24 -57.06
CA VAL A 673 -20.14 21.46 -57.06
C VAL A 673 -21.63 21.12 -57.21
N ALA A 674 -21.96 20.19 -58.09
CA ALA A 674 -23.33 19.75 -58.29
C ALA A 674 -23.94 19.06 -57.03
N GLU A 675 -23.11 18.28 -56.33
CA GLU A 675 -23.53 17.64 -55.10
C GLU A 675 -23.70 18.68 -53.96
N LEU A 676 -22.78 19.63 -53.85
CA LEU A 676 -22.89 20.75 -52.88
C LEU A 676 -24.10 21.62 -53.14
N ALA A 677 -24.52 21.78 -54.37
CA ALA A 677 -25.73 22.52 -54.71
C ALA A 677 -27.00 21.90 -54.13
N LYS A 678 -27.03 20.56 -53.90
CA LYS A 678 -28.15 19.89 -53.21
C LYS A 678 -28.25 20.28 -51.72
N LEU A 679 -27.15 20.74 -51.14
CA LEU A 679 -27.13 21.30 -49.76
C LEU A 679 -27.46 22.80 -49.74
N GLY A 680 -27.90 23.40 -50.87
CA GLY A 680 -28.16 24.81 -50.96
C GLY A 680 -26.93 25.69 -51.17
N ALA A 681 -25.79 25.11 -51.50
CA ALA A 681 -24.57 25.85 -51.79
C ALA A 681 -24.65 26.45 -53.22
N THR A 682 -24.10 27.67 -53.38
CA THR A 682 -23.93 28.32 -54.72
C THR A 682 -22.46 28.71 -54.88
N LEU A 683 -21.90 28.49 -56.11
CA LEU A 683 -20.55 28.93 -56.41
C LEU A 683 -20.50 30.47 -56.38
N ARG A 684 -19.39 30.96 -55.77
CA ARG A 684 -19.12 32.40 -55.69
C ARG A 684 -18.15 32.81 -56.78
#